data_d4b9ab68cf2dba472a40f9dfaf5c10f8
#
_entry.id   d4b9ab68cf2dba472a40f9dfaf5c10f8
#
_cell.length_a   1.000
_cell.length_b   1.000
_cell.length_c   1.000
_cell.angle_alpha   90.00
_cell.angle_beta   90.00
_cell.angle_gamma   90.00
#
_symmetry.space_group_name_H-M   'P 1'
#
loop_
_entity.id
_entity.type
_entity.pdbx_description
1 polymer ?
#
loop_
_entity_poly.entity_id
_entity_poly.type
_entity_poly.pdbx_seq_one_letter_code
_entity_poly.pdbx_strand_id
1 'polypeptide(L)'
;MTDAIIMTLHISMLVVGILIALFSIDDLLVDGWFWTREIYRKLVVQPKYKPLPESALHERAQQPLAIMIPAWQEDAVIGAMIENTVQVLDYENYRIFVGTYPNDAATIAEVERARRRHKRVVRVQTPHSGPTSKADCLNHILEAIREEELATGQNYAGVVMHDCEDVLHPLELKFFNYLLPRKDMIQLPVVALERGLSELIAGTYMDEFAEWHAKDLVVRESFAGTVPSAGVGTCFSHKAIIELRNGKGQPFNTRTLTEDYDVGERLAAKGLRAIIARYDVDYRVRGQGKDVDGEGYVTVRMPLCVREYFPNTFHTARRQKARWMIGIALQGWAQLGWTKSFRTNYFLARDRKALLSAPLVVAAYVLLLSYMVAISVLGWEQLTFPPAWQAVVAWVFGFNSVALVLRIGQRMFFVNRIYGWSQALVSAPRMVAGTLVSFAATLRAVRIYVGYLVTRKPIAWDKTTHQFPSAAVLDHERRRLGDILSTWEAITPVQLQTALGEQGRTKQSLGKIMMATGWLDDETLAEAISTQSELPRATVTAETMADFRGAGFEALWIRLRAAPIGIGPDGGPILAVARPLSPAQRDAVKSETGFWPHERIARESEITAALRSLRGATYAPREGAPPLLGDILVRHGQVSAEAVDAALDSYRPDRDGRIGEHLVRLGVVSAEAIAAAVTEQDRLARDMP
;
A
#
# COMPACT_ATOMS: atom_id res chain seq x y z
N MET A 1 -53.62 -24.22 3.40
CA MET A 1 -52.22 -24.07 2.95
C MET A 1 -51.76 -22.61 3.04
N THR A 2 -52.52 -21.65 2.55
CA THR A 2 -52.24 -20.21 2.60
C THR A 2 -52.08 -19.70 4.03
N ASP A 3 -53.00 -20.04 4.95
CA ASP A 3 -52.93 -19.60 6.37
C ASP A 3 -51.69 -20.15 7.10
N ALA A 4 -51.27 -21.36 6.78
CA ALA A 4 -50.04 -21.94 7.36
C ALA A 4 -48.80 -21.21 6.88
N ILE A 5 -48.75 -20.78 5.60
CA ILE A 5 -47.65 -20.02 5.03
C ILE A 5 -47.58 -18.62 5.69
N ILE A 6 -48.72 -17.94 5.80
CA ILE A 6 -48.83 -16.63 6.45
C ILE A 6 -48.38 -16.72 7.92
N MET A 7 -48.88 -17.72 8.65
CA MET A 7 -48.45 -17.94 10.06
C MET A 7 -46.96 -18.19 10.19
N THR A 8 -46.39 -19.01 9.29
CA THR A 8 -44.92 -19.27 9.27
C THR A 8 -44.13 -17.97 9.02
N LEU A 9 -44.62 -17.14 8.07
CA LEU A 9 -44.01 -15.84 7.77
C LEU A 9 -44.06 -14.92 9.00
N HIS A 10 -45.20 -14.80 9.68
CA HIS A 10 -45.37 -13.98 10.88
C HIS A 10 -44.45 -14.46 12.02
N ILE A 11 -44.39 -15.77 12.28
CA ILE A 11 -43.48 -16.34 13.32
C ILE A 11 -42.04 -16.04 12.96
N SER A 12 -41.62 -16.28 11.70
CA SER A 12 -40.25 -16.03 11.25
C SER A 12 -39.85 -14.56 11.38
N MET A 13 -40.72 -13.63 10.98
CA MET A 13 -40.50 -12.20 11.13
C MET A 13 -40.37 -11.78 12.59
N LEU A 14 -41.24 -12.30 13.47
CA LEU A 14 -41.17 -11.97 14.90
C LEU A 14 -39.90 -12.53 15.55
N VAL A 15 -39.54 -13.77 15.28
CA VAL A 15 -38.30 -14.40 15.79
C VAL A 15 -37.07 -13.63 15.32
N VAL A 16 -36.94 -13.37 14.02
CA VAL A 16 -35.82 -12.60 13.48
C VAL A 16 -35.81 -11.17 14.03
N GLY A 17 -36.98 -10.54 14.14
CA GLY A 17 -37.12 -9.20 14.75
C GLY A 17 -36.65 -9.15 16.19
N ILE A 18 -36.99 -10.15 17.02
CA ILE A 18 -36.52 -10.25 18.41
C ILE A 18 -35.00 -10.47 18.47
N LEU A 19 -34.45 -11.33 17.63
CA LEU A 19 -33.00 -11.56 17.59
C LEU A 19 -32.23 -10.30 17.17
N ILE A 20 -32.75 -9.54 16.18
CA ILE A 20 -32.18 -8.26 15.79
C ILE A 20 -32.27 -7.26 16.95
N ALA A 21 -33.39 -7.19 17.67
CA ALA A 21 -33.56 -6.33 18.82
C ALA A 21 -32.52 -6.64 19.92
N LEU A 22 -32.29 -7.92 20.23
CA LEU A 22 -31.26 -8.33 21.19
C LEU A 22 -29.85 -7.91 20.75
N PHE A 23 -29.52 -8.04 19.46
CA PHE A 23 -28.24 -7.59 18.91
C PHE A 23 -28.11 -6.07 18.92
N SER A 24 -29.21 -5.37 18.65
CA SER A 24 -29.25 -3.90 18.70
C SER A 24 -29.11 -3.36 20.12
N ILE A 25 -29.66 -4.01 21.15
CA ILE A 25 -29.45 -3.63 22.56
C ILE A 25 -27.97 -3.67 22.89
N ASP A 26 -27.25 -4.72 22.50
CA ASP A 26 -25.82 -4.84 22.72
C ASP A 26 -25.04 -3.70 22.02
N ASP A 27 -25.39 -3.37 20.78
CA ASP A 27 -24.77 -2.26 20.07
C ASP A 27 -25.07 -0.91 20.73
N LEU A 28 -26.32 -0.68 21.16
CA LEU A 28 -26.71 0.53 21.91
C LEU A 28 -26.02 0.66 23.26
N LEU A 29 -25.69 -0.43 23.95
CA LEU A 29 -24.90 -0.41 25.19
C LEU A 29 -23.49 0.11 24.92
N VAL A 30 -22.85 -0.34 23.84
CA VAL A 30 -21.53 0.16 23.42
C VAL A 30 -21.60 1.64 23.04
N ASP A 31 -22.62 2.04 22.29
CA ASP A 31 -22.85 3.44 21.90
C ASP A 31 -23.08 4.32 23.14
N GLY A 32 -23.92 3.89 24.07
CA GLY A 32 -24.19 4.58 25.32
C GLY A 32 -22.93 4.74 26.18
N TRP A 33 -22.10 3.69 26.30
CA TRP A 33 -20.82 3.78 27.01
C TRP A 33 -19.87 4.78 26.35
N PHE A 34 -19.76 4.72 25.01
CA PHE A 34 -18.91 5.64 24.24
C PHE A 34 -19.31 7.09 24.50
N TRP A 35 -20.58 7.45 24.28
CA TRP A 35 -21.03 8.81 24.43
C TRP A 35 -20.97 9.33 25.86
N THR A 36 -21.32 8.51 26.84
CA THR A 36 -21.18 8.85 28.25
C THR A 36 -19.71 9.15 28.60
N ARG A 37 -18.79 8.33 28.10
CA ARG A 37 -17.35 8.55 28.30
C ARG A 37 -16.87 9.83 27.61
N GLU A 38 -17.30 10.10 26.38
CA GLU A 38 -16.91 11.30 25.65
C GLU A 38 -17.44 12.57 26.33
N ILE A 39 -18.69 12.57 26.77
CA ILE A 39 -19.28 13.68 27.54
C ILE A 39 -18.50 13.89 28.83
N TYR A 40 -18.24 12.82 29.60
CA TYR A 40 -17.44 12.91 30.82
C TYR A 40 -16.05 13.48 30.56
N ARG A 41 -15.38 13.02 29.51
CA ARG A 41 -14.05 13.54 29.14
C ARG A 41 -14.11 15.02 28.80
N LYS A 42 -15.09 15.42 28.01
CA LYS A 42 -15.24 16.82 27.59
C LYS A 42 -15.55 17.75 28.76
N LEU A 43 -16.39 17.32 29.68
CA LEU A 43 -16.83 18.16 30.81
C LEU A 43 -15.91 18.12 32.04
N VAL A 44 -15.23 16.98 32.27
CA VAL A 44 -14.48 16.76 33.52
C VAL A 44 -12.98 16.61 33.29
N VAL A 45 -12.56 15.88 32.25
CA VAL A 45 -11.14 15.55 32.04
C VAL A 45 -10.42 16.65 31.27
N GLN A 46 -10.93 17.06 30.11
CA GLN A 46 -10.27 18.03 29.23
C GLN A 46 -10.07 19.42 29.88
N PRO A 47 -10.98 19.94 30.73
CA PRO A 47 -10.72 21.18 31.42
C PRO A 47 -9.56 21.12 32.44
N LYS A 48 -9.27 19.90 32.95
CA LYS A 48 -8.21 19.69 33.95
C LYS A 48 -6.84 19.37 33.32
N TYR A 49 -6.84 18.75 32.16
CA TYR A 49 -5.63 18.26 31.50
C TYR A 49 -5.54 18.81 30.08
N LYS A 50 -4.50 19.59 29.83
CA LYS A 50 -4.23 20.10 28.48
C LYS A 50 -3.92 18.92 27.53
N PRO A 51 -4.34 19.02 26.26
CA PRO A 51 -3.92 18.07 25.23
C PRO A 51 -2.40 18.02 25.14
N LEU A 52 -1.86 16.84 24.77
CA LEU A 52 -0.42 16.69 24.54
C LEU A 52 0.00 17.59 23.36
N PRO A 53 0.87 18.57 23.56
CA PRO A 53 1.39 19.39 22.46
C PRO A 53 2.36 18.58 21.60
N GLU A 54 2.43 18.87 20.33
CA GLU A 54 3.32 18.19 19.39
C GLU A 54 4.80 18.39 19.77
N SER A 55 5.16 19.58 20.32
CA SER A 55 6.50 19.86 20.81
C SER A 55 7.00 18.81 21.81
N ALA A 56 6.13 18.27 22.66
CA ALA A 56 6.50 17.24 23.63
C ALA A 56 6.93 15.91 22.99
N LEU A 57 6.48 15.64 21.76
CA LEU A 57 6.95 14.49 20.99
C LEU A 57 8.37 14.71 20.45
N HIS A 58 8.70 15.95 20.09
CA HIS A 58 10.02 16.33 19.56
C HIS A 58 11.09 16.49 20.66
N GLU A 59 10.71 16.92 21.85
CA GLU A 59 11.63 17.13 22.97
C GLU A 59 12.18 15.83 23.57
N ARG A 60 11.50 14.70 23.32
CA ARG A 60 11.92 13.43 23.90
C ARG A 60 13.05 12.80 23.12
N ALA A 61 14.15 12.44 23.84
CA ALA A 61 15.26 11.70 23.26
C ALA A 61 14.79 10.42 22.54
N GLN A 62 15.28 10.22 21.33
CA GLN A 62 14.91 9.11 20.47
C GLN A 62 15.54 7.80 20.96
N GLN A 63 14.70 6.84 21.32
CA GLN A 63 15.10 5.47 21.65
C GLN A 63 15.17 4.63 20.36
N PRO A 64 15.99 3.57 20.29
CA PRO A 64 16.02 2.71 19.10
C PRO A 64 14.70 1.96 18.94
N LEU A 65 14.13 2.00 17.73
CA LEU A 65 12.91 1.31 17.35
C LEU A 65 13.17 0.40 16.13
N ALA A 66 12.56 -0.80 16.14
CA ALA A 66 12.58 -1.71 15.01
C ALA A 66 11.20 -1.73 14.33
N ILE A 67 11.18 -1.59 13.01
CA ILE A 67 9.97 -1.80 12.19
C ILE A 67 10.10 -3.19 11.55
N MET A 68 9.08 -4.02 11.68
CA MET A 68 9.02 -5.34 11.06
C MET A 68 7.94 -5.40 10.00
N ILE A 69 8.32 -5.90 8.81
CA ILE A 69 7.47 -5.99 7.62
C ILE A 69 7.60 -7.40 7.04
N PRO A 70 6.56 -8.23 7.12
CA PRO A 70 6.55 -9.55 6.47
C PRO A 70 6.18 -9.41 5.00
N ALA A 71 7.02 -9.90 4.07
CA ALA A 71 6.80 -9.78 2.63
C ALA A 71 6.79 -11.15 1.93
N TRP A 72 5.68 -11.48 1.27
CA TRP A 72 5.50 -12.64 0.40
C TRP A 72 4.78 -12.27 -0.88
N GLN A 73 5.46 -12.33 -2.02
CA GLN A 73 4.97 -11.88 -3.34
C GLN A 73 4.49 -10.41 -3.31
N GLU A 74 5.30 -9.52 -2.74
CA GLU A 74 5.02 -8.09 -2.57
C GLU A 74 5.93 -7.19 -3.40
N ASP A 75 6.51 -7.73 -4.49
CA ASP A 75 7.39 -7.00 -5.41
C ASP A 75 6.76 -5.72 -5.97
N ALA A 76 5.43 -5.70 -6.14
CA ALA A 76 4.71 -4.54 -6.66
C ALA A 76 4.60 -3.36 -5.68
N VAL A 77 4.75 -3.59 -4.36
CA VAL A 77 4.45 -2.57 -3.33
C VAL A 77 5.58 -2.31 -2.35
N ILE A 78 6.38 -3.33 -2.00
CA ILE A 78 7.36 -3.23 -0.92
C ILE A 78 8.44 -2.16 -1.16
N GLY A 79 8.91 -2.00 -2.39
CA GLY A 79 9.90 -0.97 -2.74
C GLY A 79 9.37 0.44 -2.52
N ALA A 80 8.13 0.70 -2.95
CA ALA A 80 7.46 1.99 -2.78
C ALA A 80 7.14 2.27 -1.30
N MET A 81 6.71 1.25 -0.55
CA MET A 81 6.44 1.36 0.89
C MET A 81 7.70 1.72 1.68
N ILE A 82 8.82 1.03 1.46
CA ILE A 82 10.09 1.32 2.15
C ILE A 82 10.57 2.73 1.80
N GLU A 83 10.55 3.09 0.53
CA GLU A 83 10.95 4.42 0.07
C GLU A 83 10.11 5.51 0.73
N ASN A 84 8.79 5.36 0.76
CA ASN A 84 7.87 6.27 1.43
C ASN A 84 8.17 6.36 2.94
N THR A 85 8.35 5.23 3.60
CA THR A 85 8.61 5.15 5.04
C THR A 85 9.89 5.91 5.43
N VAL A 86 10.98 5.67 4.72
CA VAL A 86 12.27 6.36 5.00
C VAL A 86 12.16 7.85 4.75
N GLN A 87 11.35 8.26 3.78
CA GLN A 87 11.17 9.66 3.41
C GLN A 87 10.30 10.44 4.37
N VAL A 88 9.25 9.79 4.89
CA VAL A 88 8.19 10.46 5.66
C VAL A 88 8.51 10.52 7.13
N LEU A 89 9.12 9.47 7.70
CA LEU A 89 9.33 9.38 9.12
C LEU A 89 10.30 10.48 9.65
N ASP A 90 9.78 11.31 10.54
CA ASP A 90 10.57 12.30 11.28
C ASP A 90 11.18 11.62 12.53
N TYR A 91 12.07 10.66 12.31
CA TYR A 91 12.74 9.88 13.34
C TYR A 91 14.06 9.32 12.80
N GLU A 92 15.15 9.39 13.57
CA GLU A 92 16.48 8.99 13.12
C GLU A 92 16.88 7.59 13.59
N ASN A 93 16.51 7.22 14.82
CA ASN A 93 17.00 6.04 15.51
C ASN A 93 16.09 4.83 15.31
N TYR A 94 15.99 4.33 14.04
CA TYR A 94 15.21 3.15 13.73
C TYR A 94 15.85 2.26 12.66
N ARG A 95 15.41 1.00 12.61
CA ARG A 95 15.77 0.02 11.57
C ARG A 95 14.49 -0.61 11.01
N ILE A 96 14.52 -1.00 9.75
CA ILE A 96 13.42 -1.69 9.05
C ILE A 96 13.87 -3.11 8.74
N PHE A 97 13.22 -4.11 9.32
CA PHE A 97 13.46 -5.52 9.11
C PHE A 97 12.37 -6.08 8.18
N VAL A 98 12.76 -6.51 6.98
CA VAL A 98 11.85 -7.03 5.98
C VAL A 98 12.06 -8.54 5.85
N GLY A 99 11.04 -9.31 6.21
CA GLY A 99 11.04 -10.76 6.07
C GLY A 99 10.72 -11.20 4.65
N THR A 100 11.58 -12.02 4.05
CA THR A 100 11.43 -12.53 2.68
C THR A 100 11.59 -14.04 2.61
N TYR A 101 11.06 -14.66 1.57
CA TYR A 101 11.11 -16.12 1.38
C TYR A 101 12.10 -16.51 0.27
N PRO A 102 12.88 -17.60 0.42
CA PRO A 102 13.92 -17.97 -0.54
C PRO A 102 13.41 -18.27 -1.95
N ASN A 103 12.14 -18.63 -2.10
CA ASN A 103 11.49 -18.91 -3.38
C ASN A 103 10.72 -17.71 -3.96
N ASP A 104 10.96 -16.48 -3.47
CA ASP A 104 10.33 -15.24 -3.94
C ASP A 104 11.39 -14.25 -4.44
N ALA A 105 11.98 -14.58 -5.58
CA ALA A 105 13.09 -13.81 -6.14
C ALA A 105 12.71 -12.36 -6.50
N ALA A 106 11.45 -12.10 -6.89
CA ALA A 106 11.00 -10.78 -7.26
C ALA A 106 10.95 -9.85 -6.03
N THR A 107 10.32 -10.26 -4.94
CA THR A 107 10.29 -9.51 -3.68
C THR A 107 11.70 -9.33 -3.10
N ILE A 108 12.54 -10.39 -3.14
CA ILE A 108 13.95 -10.29 -2.70
C ILE A 108 14.68 -9.20 -3.48
N ALA A 109 14.54 -9.15 -4.80
CA ALA A 109 15.21 -8.17 -5.64
C ALA A 109 14.82 -6.72 -5.25
N GLU A 110 13.54 -6.46 -4.97
CA GLU A 110 13.07 -5.14 -4.52
C GLU A 110 13.63 -4.76 -3.15
N VAL A 111 13.59 -5.69 -2.18
CA VAL A 111 14.14 -5.45 -0.84
C VAL A 111 15.65 -5.23 -0.88
N GLU A 112 16.39 -5.97 -1.71
CA GLU A 112 17.83 -5.77 -1.89
C GLU A 112 18.14 -4.43 -2.56
N ARG A 113 17.32 -3.96 -3.49
CA ARG A 113 17.43 -2.60 -4.04
C ARG A 113 17.26 -1.54 -2.94
N ALA A 114 16.21 -1.68 -2.13
CA ALA A 114 15.98 -0.77 -1.00
C ALA A 114 17.12 -0.80 0.01
N ARG A 115 17.69 -1.99 0.31
CA ARG A 115 18.82 -2.16 1.22
C ARG A 115 20.10 -1.46 0.72
N ARG A 116 20.36 -1.49 -0.57
CA ARG A 116 21.51 -0.75 -1.15
C ARG A 116 21.38 0.76 -1.00
N ARG A 117 20.13 1.28 -1.07
CA ARG A 117 19.85 2.72 -0.95
C ARG A 117 19.81 3.19 0.50
N HIS A 118 19.30 2.36 1.40
CA HIS A 118 19.00 2.72 2.78
C HIS A 118 19.68 1.75 3.75
N LYS A 119 20.72 2.19 4.43
CA LYS A 119 21.45 1.38 5.43
C LYS A 119 20.59 0.92 6.61
N ARG A 120 19.43 1.55 6.80
CA ARG A 120 18.45 1.22 7.85
C ARG A 120 17.63 -0.03 7.50
N VAL A 121 17.66 -0.49 6.25
CA VAL A 121 16.91 -1.65 5.79
C VAL A 121 17.73 -2.92 5.98
N VAL A 122 17.13 -3.91 6.65
CA VAL A 122 17.69 -5.24 6.88
C VAL A 122 16.78 -6.27 6.24
N ARG A 123 17.30 -7.07 5.31
CA ARG A 123 16.56 -8.21 4.78
C ARG A 123 16.74 -9.43 5.66
N VAL A 124 15.64 -10.00 6.10
CA VAL A 124 15.58 -11.24 6.88
C VAL A 124 15.04 -12.34 5.98
N GLN A 125 15.83 -13.37 5.73
CA GLN A 125 15.38 -14.52 4.94
C GLN A 125 14.83 -15.60 5.85
N THR A 126 13.58 -16.04 5.59
CA THR A 126 13.04 -17.22 6.28
C THR A 126 13.80 -18.49 5.88
N PRO A 127 13.94 -19.49 6.77
CA PRO A 127 14.63 -20.74 6.44
C PRO A 127 13.84 -21.64 5.50
N HIS A 128 12.53 -21.41 5.36
CA HIS A 128 11.62 -22.23 4.56
C HIS A 128 11.11 -21.48 3.35
N SER A 129 10.83 -22.22 2.29
CA SER A 129 10.11 -21.70 1.13
C SER A 129 8.66 -21.37 1.50
N GLY A 130 8.15 -20.25 0.96
CA GLY A 130 6.76 -19.86 1.09
C GLY A 130 5.82 -20.65 0.13
N PRO A 131 4.51 -20.52 0.36
CA PRO A 131 3.91 -19.76 1.46
C PRO A 131 3.92 -20.52 2.79
N THR A 132 4.18 -19.79 3.90
CA THR A 132 3.94 -20.30 5.26
C THR A 132 2.76 -19.55 5.89
N SER A 133 2.97 -18.84 6.99
CA SER A 133 2.01 -17.90 7.56
C SER A 133 2.68 -16.56 7.84
N LYS A 134 1.90 -15.46 7.90
CA LYS A 134 2.41 -14.14 8.31
C LYS A 134 3.13 -14.24 9.67
N ALA A 135 2.54 -14.97 10.62
CA ALA A 135 3.10 -15.23 11.94
C ALA A 135 4.49 -15.87 11.90
N ASP A 136 4.71 -16.83 10.99
CA ASP A 136 6.01 -17.49 10.84
C ASP A 136 7.08 -16.50 10.38
N CYS A 137 6.79 -15.70 9.38
CA CYS A 137 7.68 -14.64 8.91
C CYS A 137 8.00 -13.63 10.02
N LEU A 138 6.99 -13.16 10.76
CA LEU A 138 7.15 -12.24 11.89
C LEU A 138 8.03 -12.83 13.01
N ASN A 139 7.91 -14.12 13.30
CA ASN A 139 8.76 -14.79 14.27
C ASN A 139 10.22 -14.81 13.86
N HIS A 140 10.52 -15.06 12.57
CA HIS A 140 11.89 -14.99 12.04
C HIS A 140 12.45 -13.57 12.07
N ILE A 141 11.63 -12.56 11.78
CA ILE A 141 12.03 -11.15 11.92
C ILE A 141 12.37 -10.84 13.39
N LEU A 142 11.57 -11.28 14.35
CA LEU A 142 11.86 -11.09 15.79
C LEU A 142 13.17 -11.77 16.22
N GLU A 143 13.51 -12.94 15.67
CA GLU A 143 14.81 -13.55 15.95
C GLU A 143 15.97 -12.76 15.37
N ALA A 144 15.85 -12.23 14.14
CA ALA A 144 16.85 -11.37 13.54
C ALA A 144 17.05 -10.05 14.33
N ILE A 145 15.96 -9.45 14.84
CA ILE A 145 16.04 -8.30 15.75
C ILE A 145 16.81 -8.66 17.01
N ARG A 146 16.54 -9.80 17.61
CA ARG A 146 17.26 -10.29 18.80
C ARG A 146 18.73 -10.54 18.53
N GLU A 147 19.06 -11.15 17.40
CA GLU A 147 20.47 -11.38 17.00
C GLU A 147 21.22 -10.05 16.88
N GLU A 148 20.58 -9.02 16.29
CA GLU A 148 21.16 -7.70 16.21
C GLU A 148 21.31 -7.03 17.58
N GLU A 149 20.32 -7.17 18.49
CA GLU A 149 20.42 -6.69 19.87
C GLU A 149 21.62 -7.33 20.60
N LEU A 150 21.82 -8.63 20.42
CA LEU A 150 22.94 -9.35 21.02
C LEU A 150 24.30 -8.93 20.42
N ALA A 151 24.33 -8.71 19.11
CA ALA A 151 25.56 -8.33 18.39
C ALA A 151 26.00 -6.89 18.71
N THR A 152 25.03 -5.98 18.88
CA THR A 152 25.29 -4.56 19.15
C THR A 152 25.35 -4.21 20.64
N GLY A 153 24.80 -5.06 21.50
CA GLY A 153 24.61 -4.79 22.94
C GLY A 153 23.52 -3.72 23.20
N GLN A 154 22.73 -3.33 22.20
CA GLN A 154 21.70 -2.30 22.29
C GLN A 154 20.31 -2.91 22.05
N ASN A 155 19.43 -2.80 23.05
CA ASN A 155 18.06 -3.27 22.93
C ASN A 155 17.17 -2.24 22.22
N TYR A 156 16.26 -2.69 21.38
CA TYR A 156 15.18 -1.86 20.85
C TYR A 156 14.16 -1.57 21.94
N ALA A 157 13.79 -0.29 22.11
CA ALA A 157 12.75 0.11 23.07
C ALA A 157 11.37 -0.42 22.70
N GLY A 158 11.16 -0.63 21.41
CA GLY A 158 9.93 -1.21 20.87
C GLY A 158 10.08 -1.74 19.46
N VAL A 159 9.17 -2.67 19.11
CA VAL A 159 9.04 -3.26 17.78
C VAL A 159 7.70 -2.85 17.19
N VAL A 160 7.72 -2.26 16.01
CA VAL A 160 6.53 -1.75 15.30
C VAL A 160 6.18 -2.70 14.17
N MET A 161 4.92 -3.09 14.05
CA MET A 161 4.43 -4.00 13.02
C MET A 161 3.69 -3.24 11.93
N HIS A 162 4.11 -3.48 10.67
CA HIS A 162 3.49 -2.94 9.46
C HIS A 162 3.36 -4.00 8.39
N ASP A 163 2.43 -3.76 7.45
CA ASP A 163 2.29 -4.52 6.21
C ASP A 163 2.95 -3.77 5.03
N CYS A 164 3.11 -4.46 3.90
CA CYS A 164 3.83 -3.94 2.74
C CYS A 164 3.14 -2.79 2.01
N GLU A 165 1.88 -2.52 2.31
CA GLU A 165 1.04 -1.47 1.72
C GLU A 165 0.76 -0.28 2.63
N ASP A 166 1.30 -0.27 3.85
CA ASP A 166 1.03 0.75 4.85
C ASP A 166 1.64 2.11 4.49
N VAL A 167 0.84 3.14 4.68
CA VAL A 167 1.28 4.54 4.63
C VAL A 167 1.40 5.09 6.04
N LEU A 168 2.63 5.41 6.43
CA LEU A 168 2.98 5.89 7.75
C LEU A 168 2.85 7.41 7.83
N HIS A 169 2.76 7.93 9.06
CA HIS A 169 2.77 9.35 9.35
C HIS A 169 4.13 9.81 9.93
N PRO A 170 4.62 11.03 9.62
CA PRO A 170 5.90 11.55 10.14
C PRO A 170 6.08 11.40 11.66
N LEU A 171 5.04 11.66 12.43
CA LEU A 171 5.07 11.63 13.89
C LEU A 171 4.88 10.24 14.51
N GLU A 172 4.69 9.20 13.73
CA GLU A 172 4.33 7.87 14.23
C GLU A 172 5.34 7.33 15.25
N LEU A 173 6.62 7.25 14.86
CA LEU A 173 7.68 6.74 15.75
C LEU A 173 7.92 7.67 16.93
N LYS A 174 7.78 8.99 16.78
CA LYS A 174 7.85 9.94 17.90
C LYS A 174 6.75 9.69 18.92
N PHE A 175 5.53 9.42 18.44
CA PHE A 175 4.40 9.10 19.30
C PHE A 175 4.59 7.78 20.05
N PHE A 176 5.08 6.74 19.38
CA PHE A 176 5.45 5.49 20.03
C PHE A 176 6.54 5.70 21.07
N ASN A 177 7.63 6.39 20.72
CA ASN A 177 8.72 6.73 21.61
C ASN A 177 8.23 7.46 22.87
N TYR A 178 7.26 8.35 22.73
CA TYR A 178 6.67 9.07 23.86
C TYR A 178 5.87 8.17 24.82
N LEU A 179 5.16 7.17 24.29
CA LEU A 179 4.25 6.32 25.06
C LEU A 179 4.90 5.04 25.63
N LEU A 180 5.93 4.51 24.98
CA LEU A 180 6.58 3.23 25.34
C LEU A 180 6.92 3.05 26.80
N PRO A 181 7.43 4.04 27.55
CA PRO A 181 7.75 3.85 28.97
C PRO A 181 6.53 3.58 29.85
N ARG A 182 5.32 3.89 29.34
CA ARG A 182 4.07 3.82 30.10
C ARG A 182 3.09 2.78 29.56
N LYS A 183 3.30 2.34 28.31
CA LYS A 183 2.43 1.40 27.61
C LYS A 183 3.26 0.26 27.04
N ASP A 184 2.71 -0.94 27.13
CA ASP A 184 3.36 -2.16 26.67
C ASP A 184 2.96 -2.50 25.22
N MET A 185 1.74 -2.11 24.80
CA MET A 185 1.26 -2.17 23.42
C MET A 185 0.52 -0.90 23.05
N ILE A 186 0.86 -0.32 21.90
CA ILE A 186 0.24 0.91 21.38
C ILE A 186 -0.29 0.59 20.00
N GLN A 187 -1.60 0.71 19.82
CA GLN A 187 -2.28 0.54 18.53
C GLN A 187 -2.67 1.91 17.98
N LEU A 188 -2.22 2.24 16.77
CA LEU A 188 -2.77 3.35 16.01
C LEU A 188 -4.09 2.96 15.35
N PRO A 189 -5.04 3.89 15.15
CA PRO A 189 -6.16 3.65 14.26
C PRO A 189 -5.70 3.25 12.86
N VAL A 190 -6.47 2.40 12.21
CA VAL A 190 -6.32 2.12 10.77
C VAL A 190 -7.43 2.88 10.05
N VAL A 191 -7.06 3.62 9.02
CA VAL A 191 -7.99 4.42 8.22
C VAL A 191 -7.82 4.04 6.76
N ALA A 192 -8.90 3.60 6.13
CA ALA A 192 -8.88 3.29 4.71
C ALA A 192 -8.59 4.55 3.89
N LEU A 193 -7.71 4.45 2.89
CA LEU A 193 -7.51 5.51 1.91
C LEU A 193 -8.79 5.74 1.11
N GLU A 194 -9.13 7.00 0.91
CA GLU A 194 -10.39 7.38 0.28
C GLU A 194 -10.49 6.85 -1.15
N ARG A 195 -11.67 6.33 -1.48
CA ARG A 195 -12.05 5.87 -2.82
C ARG A 195 -13.26 6.65 -3.32
N GLY A 196 -13.49 6.61 -4.63
CA GLY A 196 -14.62 7.26 -5.26
C GLY A 196 -15.97 6.81 -4.71
N LEU A 197 -16.99 7.67 -4.75
CA LEU A 197 -18.35 7.39 -4.24
C LEU A 197 -18.99 6.16 -4.89
N SER A 198 -18.62 5.84 -6.14
CA SER A 198 -19.10 4.66 -6.88
C SER A 198 -18.44 3.35 -6.47
N GLU A 199 -17.31 3.39 -5.75
CA GLU A 199 -16.60 2.20 -5.29
C GLU A 199 -17.23 1.66 -3.99
N LEU A 200 -18.45 1.12 -4.11
CA LEU A 200 -19.25 0.73 -2.95
C LEU A 200 -18.55 -0.28 -2.04
N ILE A 201 -17.81 -1.24 -2.59
CA ILE A 201 -17.15 -2.30 -1.81
C ILE A 201 -16.01 -1.73 -0.99
N ALA A 202 -15.09 -0.96 -1.58
CA ALA A 202 -14.02 -0.29 -0.84
C ALA A 202 -14.60 0.69 0.20
N GLY A 203 -15.67 1.41 -0.16
CA GLY A 203 -16.38 2.30 0.76
C GLY A 203 -16.93 1.61 2.00
N THR A 204 -17.26 0.30 1.96
CA THR A 204 -17.69 -0.44 3.17
C THR A 204 -16.56 -0.53 4.20
N TYR A 205 -15.30 -0.66 3.76
CA TYR A 205 -14.15 -0.65 4.67
C TYR A 205 -13.91 0.74 5.25
N MET A 206 -14.03 1.80 4.43
CA MET A 206 -13.95 3.17 4.91
C MET A 206 -14.93 3.40 6.06
N ASP A 207 -16.19 2.98 5.89
CA ASP A 207 -17.26 3.14 6.86
C ASP A 207 -17.03 2.32 8.13
N GLU A 208 -16.63 1.05 7.99
CA GLU A 208 -16.43 0.13 9.11
C GLU A 208 -15.23 0.56 9.96
N PHE A 209 -14.09 0.89 9.33
CA PHE A 209 -12.88 1.26 10.05
C PHE A 209 -13.00 2.63 10.73
N ALA A 210 -13.67 3.60 10.08
CA ALA A 210 -13.94 4.90 10.69
C ALA A 210 -14.73 4.79 12.01
N GLU A 211 -15.69 3.88 12.09
CA GLU A 211 -16.47 3.66 13.31
C GLU A 211 -15.74 2.74 14.32
N TRP A 212 -15.21 1.61 13.85
CA TRP A 212 -14.59 0.59 14.69
C TRP A 212 -13.42 1.12 15.51
N HIS A 213 -12.45 1.78 14.86
CA HIS A 213 -11.25 2.29 15.52
C HIS A 213 -11.54 3.53 16.38
N ALA A 214 -12.51 4.36 16.00
CA ALA A 214 -12.85 5.56 16.75
C ALA A 214 -13.80 5.31 17.93
N LYS A 215 -14.58 4.22 17.91
CA LYS A 215 -15.62 3.94 18.91
C LYS A 215 -15.42 2.58 19.61
N ASP A 216 -15.52 1.47 18.87
CA ASP A 216 -15.59 0.14 19.47
C ASP A 216 -14.30 -0.23 20.21
N LEU A 217 -13.13 0.02 19.64
CA LEU A 217 -11.84 -0.21 20.31
C LEU A 217 -11.65 0.70 21.54
N VAL A 218 -12.13 1.95 21.45
CA VAL A 218 -12.10 2.89 22.59
C VAL A 218 -12.97 2.41 23.75
N VAL A 219 -14.14 1.84 23.45
CA VAL A 219 -15.00 1.24 24.47
C VAL A 219 -14.35 -0.02 25.04
N ARG A 220 -13.79 -0.90 24.19
CA ARG A 220 -13.09 -2.11 24.62
C ARG A 220 -11.92 -1.78 25.56
N GLU A 221 -11.07 -0.82 25.21
CA GLU A 221 -9.99 -0.34 26.07
C GLU A 221 -10.54 0.15 27.42
N SER A 222 -11.52 1.07 27.38
CA SER A 222 -12.00 1.74 28.61
C SER A 222 -12.80 0.83 29.53
N PHE A 223 -13.51 -0.18 29.00
CA PHE A 223 -14.34 -1.10 29.76
C PHE A 223 -13.59 -2.36 30.18
N ALA A 224 -12.85 -2.98 29.26
CA ALA A 224 -12.18 -4.26 29.49
C ALA A 224 -10.67 -4.13 29.72
N GLY A 225 -10.07 -2.99 29.39
CA GLY A 225 -8.60 -2.79 29.47
C GLY A 225 -7.83 -3.56 28.40
N THR A 226 -8.51 -4.10 27.38
CA THR A 226 -7.91 -4.86 26.27
C THR A 226 -8.02 -4.09 24.98
N VAL A 227 -7.01 -4.21 24.12
CA VAL A 227 -7.02 -3.71 22.76
C VAL A 227 -6.44 -4.82 21.88
N PRO A 228 -7.18 -5.37 20.91
CA PRO A 228 -6.59 -6.28 19.93
C PRO A 228 -5.63 -5.50 19.04
N SER A 229 -4.55 -6.13 18.58
CA SER A 229 -3.74 -5.57 17.50
C SER A 229 -4.47 -5.70 16.17
N ALA A 230 -4.33 -4.69 15.32
CA ALA A 230 -4.87 -4.69 13.96
C ALA A 230 -3.89 -5.28 12.93
N GLY A 231 -2.69 -5.70 13.35
CA GLY A 231 -1.67 -6.23 12.45
C GLY A 231 -0.82 -5.17 11.74
N VAL A 232 -1.19 -3.88 11.90
CA VAL A 232 -0.51 -2.72 11.33
C VAL A 232 -0.56 -1.55 12.32
N GLY A 233 0.45 -0.68 12.29
CA GLY A 233 0.53 0.44 13.22
C GLY A 233 0.49 0.03 14.69
N THR A 234 1.02 -1.14 15.00
CA THR A 234 1.09 -1.67 16.37
C THR A 234 2.51 -1.64 16.87
N CYS A 235 2.77 -0.93 17.96
CA CYS A 235 4.06 -0.93 18.64
C CYS A 235 4.00 -1.78 19.89
N PHE A 236 4.90 -2.75 20.00
CA PHE A 236 5.12 -3.60 21.18
C PHE A 236 6.36 -3.11 21.91
N SER A 237 6.27 -2.87 23.22
CA SER A 237 7.44 -2.55 24.03
C SER A 237 8.41 -3.73 24.11
N HIS A 238 9.68 -3.45 24.39
CA HIS A 238 10.67 -4.50 24.66
C HIS A 238 10.18 -5.52 25.70
N LYS A 239 9.53 -5.04 26.78
CA LYS A 239 8.91 -5.88 27.80
C LYS A 239 7.82 -6.79 27.21
N ALA A 240 6.96 -6.27 26.32
CA ALA A 240 5.92 -7.08 25.67
C ALA A 240 6.51 -8.20 24.83
N ILE A 241 7.57 -7.92 24.06
CA ILE A 241 8.27 -8.93 23.24
C ILE A 241 8.89 -10.02 24.13
N ILE A 242 9.55 -9.66 25.23
CA ILE A 242 10.11 -10.63 26.18
C ILE A 242 8.99 -11.51 26.76
N GLU A 243 7.87 -10.93 27.15
CA GLU A 243 6.73 -11.68 27.70
C GLU A 243 6.07 -12.62 26.67
N LEU A 244 6.06 -12.25 25.40
CA LEU A 244 5.62 -13.12 24.31
C LEU A 244 6.57 -14.28 24.09
N ARG A 245 7.90 -14.04 24.14
CA ARG A 245 8.94 -15.08 24.01
C ARG A 245 8.95 -16.07 25.18
N ASN A 246 8.77 -15.57 26.41
CA ASN A 246 8.74 -16.39 27.62
C ASN A 246 7.43 -17.17 27.81
N GLY A 247 6.45 -16.95 26.92
CA GLY A 247 5.19 -17.67 26.93
C GLY A 247 5.30 -19.11 26.38
N LYS A 248 4.23 -19.88 26.55
CA LYS A 248 4.12 -21.18 25.89
C LYS A 248 3.87 -20.98 24.39
N GLY A 249 4.78 -21.40 23.55
CA GLY A 249 4.70 -21.29 22.08
C GLY A 249 5.49 -20.13 21.52
N GLN A 250 5.28 -19.86 20.22
CA GLN A 250 5.95 -18.78 19.51
C GLN A 250 5.33 -17.40 19.86
N PRO A 251 6.08 -16.29 19.76
CA PRO A 251 5.55 -14.93 19.93
C PRO A 251 4.30 -14.68 19.11
N PHE A 252 4.37 -14.90 17.81
CA PHE A 252 3.21 -14.90 16.92
C PHE A 252 2.74 -16.32 16.66
N ASN A 253 1.46 -16.57 16.87
CA ASN A 253 0.88 -17.90 16.78
C ASN A 253 0.65 -18.33 15.33
N THR A 254 1.45 -19.27 14.84
CA THR A 254 1.38 -19.80 13.47
C THR A 254 0.14 -20.66 13.17
N ARG A 255 -0.68 -20.96 14.16
CA ARG A 255 -1.91 -21.77 14.00
C ARG A 255 -3.18 -20.95 13.84
N THR A 256 -3.07 -19.62 13.81
CA THR A 256 -4.19 -18.70 13.54
C THR A 256 -3.94 -17.89 12.28
N LEU A 257 -5.02 -17.47 11.62
CA LEU A 257 -4.97 -16.56 10.48
C LEU A 257 -4.98 -15.07 10.88
N THR A 258 -5.09 -14.78 12.17
CA THR A 258 -5.06 -13.45 12.78
C THR A 258 -4.17 -13.50 14.03
N GLU A 259 -2.87 -13.63 13.78
CA GLU A 259 -1.81 -13.65 14.80
C GLU A 259 -1.76 -12.36 15.61
N ASP A 260 -2.14 -11.26 14.98
CA ASP A 260 -2.27 -9.91 15.51
C ASP A 260 -3.35 -9.84 16.61
N TYR A 261 -4.57 -10.30 16.30
CA TYR A 261 -5.64 -10.39 17.29
C TYR A 261 -5.25 -11.28 18.48
N ASP A 262 -4.65 -12.44 18.23
CA ASP A 262 -4.20 -13.40 19.25
C ASP A 262 -3.15 -12.76 20.19
N VAL A 263 -2.18 -12.04 19.65
CA VAL A 263 -1.13 -11.36 20.42
C VAL A 263 -1.73 -10.32 21.38
N GLY A 264 -2.65 -9.48 20.92
CA GLY A 264 -3.28 -8.45 21.74
C GLY A 264 -3.98 -9.05 22.97
N GLU A 265 -4.75 -10.11 22.76
CA GLU A 265 -5.47 -10.79 23.86
C GLU A 265 -4.52 -11.52 24.82
N ARG A 266 -3.45 -12.16 24.32
CA ARG A 266 -2.44 -12.81 25.18
C ARG A 266 -1.68 -11.82 26.05
N LEU A 267 -1.33 -10.64 25.50
CA LEU A 267 -0.66 -9.57 26.27
C LEU A 267 -1.59 -9.03 27.38
N ALA A 268 -2.86 -8.80 27.04
CA ALA A 268 -3.86 -8.38 28.02
C ALA A 268 -4.06 -9.41 29.15
N ALA A 269 -4.08 -10.71 28.81
CA ALA A 269 -4.17 -11.79 29.81
C ALA A 269 -2.98 -11.84 30.78
N LYS A 270 -1.81 -11.31 30.35
CA LYS A 270 -0.61 -11.14 31.20
C LYS A 270 -0.60 -9.83 32.00
N GLY A 271 -1.66 -9.01 31.88
CA GLY A 271 -1.77 -7.73 32.59
C GLY A 271 -0.92 -6.60 32.00
N LEU A 272 -0.46 -6.75 30.75
CA LEU A 272 0.26 -5.71 30.04
C LEU A 272 -0.68 -4.60 29.57
N ARG A 273 -0.20 -3.36 29.61
CA ARG A 273 -1.02 -2.16 29.36
C ARG A 273 -1.05 -1.82 27.88
N ALA A 274 -2.20 -2.06 27.26
CA ALA A 274 -2.48 -1.65 25.89
C ALA A 274 -3.18 -0.28 25.84
N ILE A 275 -3.10 0.40 24.68
CA ILE A 275 -3.85 1.62 24.38
C ILE A 275 -4.19 1.67 22.89
N ILE A 276 -5.42 2.12 22.58
CA ILE A 276 -5.75 2.65 21.25
C ILE A 276 -5.42 4.14 21.20
N ALA A 277 -4.55 4.55 20.28
CA ALA A 277 -4.10 5.93 20.18
C ALA A 277 -5.25 6.86 19.76
N ARG A 278 -5.33 8.03 20.40
CA ARG A 278 -6.31 9.08 20.09
C ARG A 278 -5.60 10.43 20.13
N TYR A 279 -4.77 10.66 19.15
CA TYR A 279 -3.99 11.87 18.99
C TYR A 279 -4.24 12.46 17.62
N ASP A 280 -4.90 13.61 17.56
CA ASP A 280 -5.26 14.23 16.28
C ASP A 280 -4.08 15.04 15.74
N VAL A 281 -3.77 14.82 14.47
CA VAL A 281 -2.72 15.51 13.70
C VAL A 281 -3.29 16.07 12.42
N ASP A 282 -2.56 16.98 11.80
CA ASP A 282 -2.95 17.60 10.55
C ASP A 282 -2.39 16.80 9.38
N TYR A 283 -3.27 16.32 8.51
CA TYR A 283 -2.93 15.67 7.25
C TYR A 283 -3.18 16.64 6.11
N ARG A 284 -2.24 16.74 5.20
CA ARG A 284 -2.42 17.45 3.95
C ARG A 284 -2.89 16.45 2.90
N VAL A 285 -4.08 16.59 2.37
CA VAL A 285 -4.68 15.68 1.40
C VAL A 285 -5.11 16.45 0.16
N ARG A 286 -5.03 15.81 -1.01
CA ARG A 286 -5.46 16.45 -2.24
C ARG A 286 -6.97 16.68 -2.19
N GLY A 287 -7.39 17.93 -2.35
CA GLY A 287 -8.77 18.36 -2.20
C GLY A 287 -9.40 18.88 -3.48
N GLN A 288 -10.72 19.03 -3.46
CA GLN A 288 -11.49 19.72 -4.49
C GLN A 288 -12.42 20.72 -3.77
N GLY A 289 -12.47 21.97 -4.20
CA GLY A 289 -13.38 22.97 -3.65
C GLY A 289 -12.72 24.29 -3.24
N LYS A 290 -13.40 25.07 -2.39
CA LYS A 290 -13.00 26.44 -2.03
C LYS A 290 -11.87 26.53 -0.99
N ASP A 291 -11.67 25.47 -0.21
CA ASP A 291 -10.68 25.42 0.88
C ASP A 291 -9.34 24.81 0.43
N VAL A 292 -9.16 24.69 -0.88
CA VAL A 292 -7.96 24.15 -1.51
C VAL A 292 -6.88 25.24 -1.53
N ASP A 293 -5.69 24.92 -1.05
CA ASP A 293 -4.53 25.84 -1.15
C ASP A 293 -4.06 26.02 -2.61
N GLY A 294 -3.09 26.92 -2.84
CA GLY A 294 -2.58 27.23 -4.17
C GLY A 294 -1.93 26.04 -4.90
N GLU A 295 -1.70 24.93 -4.19
CA GLU A 295 -1.08 23.70 -4.69
C GLU A 295 -2.10 22.55 -4.88
N GLY A 296 -3.36 22.77 -4.51
CA GLY A 296 -4.43 21.78 -4.71
C GLY A 296 -4.69 20.87 -3.51
N TYR A 297 -4.27 21.27 -2.30
CA TYR A 297 -4.42 20.47 -1.08
C TYR A 297 -5.31 21.11 -0.04
N VAL A 298 -5.90 20.27 0.82
CA VAL A 298 -6.69 20.66 1.98
C VAL A 298 -6.08 20.03 3.23
N THR A 299 -5.94 20.81 4.29
CA THR A 299 -5.53 20.28 5.60
C THR A 299 -6.72 19.68 6.32
N VAL A 300 -6.66 18.38 6.59
CA VAL A 300 -7.68 17.63 7.33
C VAL A 300 -7.11 17.20 8.68
N ARG A 301 -7.79 17.57 9.76
CA ARG A 301 -7.42 17.14 11.10
C ARG A 301 -8.13 15.83 11.45
N MET A 302 -7.33 14.77 11.60
CA MET A 302 -7.81 13.43 11.95
C MET A 302 -6.82 12.71 12.87
N PRO A 303 -7.20 11.59 13.50
CA PRO A 303 -6.30 10.84 14.36
C PRO A 303 -5.02 10.42 13.64
N LEU A 304 -3.88 10.46 14.36
CA LEU A 304 -2.63 9.81 13.92
C LEU A 304 -2.93 8.33 13.66
N CYS A 305 -2.78 7.89 12.41
CA CYS A 305 -3.25 6.60 11.94
C CYS A 305 -2.34 6.03 10.85
N VAL A 306 -2.42 4.73 10.65
CA VAL A 306 -1.93 4.05 9.45
C VAL A 306 -3.00 4.10 8.39
N ARG A 307 -2.60 4.33 7.13
CA ARG A 307 -3.53 4.39 5.99
C ARG A 307 -3.15 3.34 4.96
N GLU A 308 -4.14 2.68 4.38
CA GLU A 308 -3.95 1.67 3.34
C GLU A 308 -5.16 1.58 2.42
N TYR A 309 -5.00 0.95 1.25
CA TYR A 309 -6.10 0.61 0.37
C TYR A 309 -6.68 -0.75 0.73
N PHE A 310 -8.01 -0.79 0.85
CA PHE A 310 -8.77 -2.02 1.03
C PHE A 310 -9.33 -2.55 -0.28
N PRO A 311 -9.69 -3.85 -0.34
CA PRO A 311 -10.28 -4.47 -1.52
C PRO A 311 -11.48 -3.70 -2.06
N ASN A 312 -11.50 -3.50 -3.39
CA ASN A 312 -12.57 -2.80 -4.10
C ASN A 312 -13.53 -3.72 -4.86
N THR A 313 -13.27 -5.04 -4.90
CA THR A 313 -14.16 -6.02 -5.53
C THR A 313 -14.85 -6.90 -4.50
N PHE A 314 -16.06 -7.35 -4.81
CA PHE A 314 -16.82 -8.28 -3.95
C PHE A 314 -16.04 -9.57 -3.66
N HIS A 315 -15.35 -10.11 -4.67
CA HIS A 315 -14.60 -11.35 -4.54
C HIS A 315 -13.43 -11.23 -3.55
N THR A 316 -12.61 -10.19 -3.69
CA THR A 316 -11.43 -9.96 -2.81
C THR A 316 -11.86 -9.58 -1.40
N ALA A 317 -12.89 -8.74 -1.24
CA ALA A 317 -13.46 -8.37 0.05
C ALA A 317 -14.02 -9.59 0.82
N ARG A 318 -14.78 -10.47 0.12
CA ARG A 318 -15.27 -11.72 0.71
C ARG A 318 -14.14 -12.62 1.21
N ARG A 319 -13.02 -12.71 0.44
CA ARG A 319 -11.85 -13.53 0.83
C ARG A 319 -11.19 -12.96 2.09
N GLN A 320 -10.92 -11.68 2.12
CA GLN A 320 -10.28 -11.01 3.25
C GLN A 320 -11.15 -11.09 4.52
N LYS A 321 -12.43 -10.71 4.44
CA LYS A 321 -13.35 -10.79 5.60
C LYS A 321 -13.54 -12.23 6.08
N ALA A 322 -13.56 -13.23 5.18
CA ALA A 322 -13.62 -14.64 5.59
C ALA A 322 -12.38 -15.05 6.39
N ARG A 323 -11.18 -14.60 6.00
CA ARG A 323 -9.95 -14.83 6.76
C ARG A 323 -10.04 -14.25 8.16
N TRP A 324 -10.50 -12.99 8.29
CA TRP A 324 -10.71 -12.38 9.62
C TRP A 324 -11.72 -13.12 10.47
N MET A 325 -12.85 -13.54 9.89
CA MET A 325 -13.87 -14.33 10.61
C MET A 325 -13.34 -15.68 11.08
N ILE A 326 -12.54 -16.36 10.25
CA ILE A 326 -11.90 -17.63 10.66
C ILE A 326 -10.96 -17.38 11.83
N GLY A 327 -10.05 -16.41 11.71
CA GLY A 327 -9.05 -16.13 12.72
C GLY A 327 -9.65 -15.64 14.03
N ILE A 328 -10.49 -14.59 13.99
CA ILE A 328 -11.03 -13.94 15.19
C ILE A 328 -12.14 -14.79 15.85
N ALA A 329 -13.15 -15.17 15.08
CA ALA A 329 -14.35 -15.75 15.65
C ALA A 329 -14.29 -17.28 15.81
N LEU A 330 -13.61 -18.01 14.92
CA LEU A 330 -13.56 -19.48 14.96
C LEU A 330 -12.27 -20.00 15.61
N GLN A 331 -11.10 -19.64 15.08
CA GLN A 331 -9.81 -20.05 15.65
C GLN A 331 -9.56 -19.35 16.99
N GLY A 332 -9.86 -18.05 17.09
CA GLY A 332 -9.77 -17.29 18.33
C GLY A 332 -10.66 -17.91 19.44
N TRP A 333 -11.84 -18.43 19.10
CA TRP A 333 -12.65 -19.17 20.06
C TRP A 333 -11.96 -20.45 20.53
N ALA A 334 -11.44 -21.24 19.58
CA ALA A 334 -10.80 -22.52 19.88
C ALA A 334 -9.49 -22.36 20.69
N GLN A 335 -8.75 -21.26 20.50
CA GLN A 335 -7.42 -21.06 21.07
C GLN A 335 -7.43 -20.20 22.35
N LEU A 336 -8.17 -19.09 22.37
CA LEU A 336 -8.24 -18.18 23.52
C LEU A 336 -9.31 -18.62 24.55
N GLY A 337 -10.36 -19.30 24.09
CA GLY A 337 -11.45 -19.76 24.95
C GLY A 337 -12.20 -18.61 25.64
N TRP A 338 -12.45 -18.79 26.94
CA TRP A 338 -13.03 -17.78 27.84
C TRP A 338 -12.05 -17.45 28.95
N THR A 339 -12.00 -16.19 29.36
CA THR A 339 -11.13 -15.69 30.42
C THR A 339 -11.87 -15.66 31.78
N LYS A 340 -11.15 -15.32 32.84
CA LYS A 340 -11.76 -15.07 34.15
C LYS A 340 -12.47 -13.71 34.23
N SER A 341 -12.22 -12.80 33.30
CA SER A 341 -12.77 -11.46 33.27
C SER A 341 -14.10 -11.45 32.53
N PHE A 342 -15.20 -11.11 33.18
CA PHE A 342 -16.49 -10.89 32.56
C PHE A 342 -16.40 -9.82 31.44
N ARG A 343 -15.68 -8.73 31.69
CA ARG A 343 -15.52 -7.62 30.76
C ARG A 343 -14.82 -8.04 29.47
N THR A 344 -13.77 -8.83 29.58
CA THR A 344 -13.06 -9.40 28.42
C THR A 344 -13.97 -10.39 27.68
N ASN A 345 -14.65 -11.27 28.42
CA ASN A 345 -15.55 -12.26 27.82
C ASN A 345 -16.72 -11.63 27.08
N TYR A 346 -17.21 -10.47 27.52
CA TYR A 346 -18.23 -9.70 26.82
C TYR A 346 -17.75 -9.32 25.39
N PHE A 347 -16.53 -8.79 25.25
CA PHE A 347 -15.99 -8.47 23.93
C PHE A 347 -15.65 -9.71 23.11
N LEU A 348 -15.14 -10.76 23.71
CA LEU A 348 -14.94 -12.05 23.03
C LEU A 348 -16.27 -12.62 22.49
N ALA A 349 -17.37 -12.46 23.24
CA ALA A 349 -18.71 -12.85 22.77
C ALA A 349 -19.17 -11.96 21.61
N ARG A 350 -18.91 -10.63 21.66
CA ARG A 350 -19.21 -9.71 20.55
C ARG A 350 -18.45 -10.08 19.29
N ASP A 351 -17.16 -10.39 19.38
CA ASP A 351 -16.35 -10.81 18.24
C ASP A 351 -16.94 -12.07 17.57
N ARG A 352 -17.43 -13.02 18.39
CA ARG A 352 -18.08 -14.26 17.91
C ARG A 352 -19.49 -14.04 17.38
N LYS A 353 -20.22 -13.04 17.90
CA LYS A 353 -21.54 -12.60 17.41
C LYS A 353 -21.49 -12.23 15.92
N ALA A 354 -20.35 -11.77 15.41
CA ALA A 354 -20.16 -11.42 14.00
C ALA A 354 -20.52 -12.56 13.04
N LEU A 355 -20.35 -13.84 13.44
CA LEU A 355 -20.75 -15.00 12.63
C LEU A 355 -22.28 -15.09 12.41
N LEU A 356 -23.07 -14.52 13.30
CA LEU A 356 -24.54 -14.58 13.25
C LEU A 356 -25.15 -13.27 12.73
N SER A 357 -24.45 -12.14 12.89
CA SER A 357 -25.01 -10.81 12.60
C SER A 357 -25.41 -10.65 11.13
N ALA A 358 -24.50 -10.92 10.18
CA ALA A 358 -24.79 -10.74 8.76
C ALA A 358 -25.83 -11.77 8.23
N PRO A 359 -25.77 -13.09 8.56
CA PRO A 359 -26.82 -14.03 8.23
C PRO A 359 -28.19 -13.61 8.74
N LEU A 360 -28.27 -13.09 9.97
CA LEU A 360 -29.55 -12.66 10.56
C LEU A 360 -30.14 -11.46 9.82
N VAL A 361 -29.30 -10.46 9.47
CA VAL A 361 -29.77 -9.28 8.72
C VAL A 361 -30.18 -9.66 7.30
N VAL A 362 -29.47 -10.58 6.63
CA VAL A 362 -29.88 -11.09 5.31
C VAL A 362 -31.19 -11.86 5.39
N ALA A 363 -31.38 -12.66 6.44
CA ALA A 363 -32.68 -13.32 6.68
C ALA A 363 -33.81 -12.30 6.85
N ALA A 364 -33.57 -11.20 7.55
CA ALA A 364 -34.54 -10.11 7.66
C ALA A 364 -34.86 -9.45 6.29
N TYR A 365 -33.84 -9.24 5.42
CA TYR A 365 -34.08 -8.73 4.07
C TYR A 365 -34.97 -9.69 3.24
N VAL A 366 -34.68 -11.00 3.29
CA VAL A 366 -35.47 -12.02 2.60
C VAL A 366 -36.92 -12.05 3.11
N LEU A 367 -37.09 -12.03 4.44
CA LEU A 367 -38.44 -12.03 5.05
C LEU A 367 -39.20 -10.75 4.72
N LEU A 368 -38.56 -9.59 4.74
CA LEU A 368 -39.20 -8.32 4.36
C LEU A 368 -39.65 -8.35 2.89
N LEU A 369 -38.77 -8.81 1.98
CA LEU A 369 -39.12 -8.94 0.57
C LEU A 369 -40.28 -9.93 0.37
N SER A 370 -40.22 -11.09 1.05
CA SER A 370 -41.28 -12.09 1.02
C SER A 370 -42.62 -11.52 1.50
N TYR A 371 -42.59 -10.71 2.56
CA TYR A 371 -43.78 -10.04 3.10
C TYR A 371 -44.34 -9.00 2.12
N MET A 372 -43.47 -8.19 1.48
CA MET A 372 -43.89 -7.24 0.44
C MET A 372 -44.52 -7.93 -0.75
N VAL A 373 -43.96 -9.04 -1.22
CA VAL A 373 -44.54 -9.87 -2.29
C VAL A 373 -45.89 -10.44 -1.84
N ALA A 374 -45.97 -10.97 -0.62
CA ALA A 374 -47.23 -11.50 -0.08
C ALA A 374 -48.33 -10.41 0.01
N ILE A 375 -48.01 -9.18 0.43
CA ILE A 375 -48.95 -8.05 0.40
C ILE A 375 -49.46 -7.79 -1.02
N SER A 376 -48.55 -7.80 -2.01
CA SER A 376 -48.91 -7.52 -3.41
C SER A 376 -49.84 -8.59 -4.02
N VAL A 377 -49.72 -9.83 -3.54
CA VAL A 377 -50.52 -10.98 -4.07
C VAL A 377 -51.83 -11.21 -3.29
N LEU A 378 -51.77 -11.12 -1.96
CA LEU A 378 -52.88 -11.50 -1.07
C LEU A 378 -53.64 -10.29 -0.51
N GLY A 379 -53.06 -9.10 -0.59
CA GLY A 379 -53.60 -7.89 0.02
C GLY A 379 -53.19 -7.72 1.50
N TRP A 380 -53.21 -6.47 1.95
CA TRP A 380 -52.79 -6.11 3.30
C TRP A 380 -53.60 -6.74 4.40
N GLU A 381 -54.94 -6.86 4.18
CA GLU A 381 -55.88 -7.34 5.20
C GLU A 381 -55.61 -8.79 5.63
N GLN A 382 -55.17 -9.65 4.70
CA GLN A 382 -54.83 -11.05 5.00
C GLN A 382 -53.51 -11.23 5.73
N LEU A 383 -52.65 -10.22 5.68
CA LEU A 383 -51.29 -10.24 6.25
C LEU A 383 -51.16 -9.48 7.56
N THR A 384 -52.30 -9.05 8.15
CA THR A 384 -52.27 -8.45 9.48
C THR A 384 -51.90 -9.48 10.54
N PHE A 385 -51.00 -9.09 11.45
CA PHE A 385 -50.65 -9.96 12.58
C PHE A 385 -51.84 -10.26 13.48
N PRO A 386 -51.93 -11.46 14.07
CA PRO A 386 -52.96 -11.80 15.00
C PRO A 386 -53.13 -10.73 16.10
N PRO A 387 -54.36 -10.39 16.51
CA PRO A 387 -54.57 -9.33 17.51
C PRO A 387 -53.74 -9.47 18.80
N ALA A 388 -53.55 -10.70 19.25
CA ALA A 388 -52.76 -11.00 20.43
C ALA A 388 -51.27 -10.69 20.28
N TRP A 389 -50.75 -10.56 19.06
CA TRP A 389 -49.35 -10.29 18.78
C TRP A 389 -49.05 -8.84 18.42
N GLN A 390 -50.08 -8.07 18.05
CA GLN A 390 -49.91 -6.70 17.51
C GLN A 390 -49.12 -5.81 18.43
N ALA A 391 -49.34 -5.86 19.72
CA ALA A 391 -48.60 -5.04 20.69
C ALA A 391 -47.10 -5.43 20.72
N VAL A 392 -46.77 -6.71 20.76
CA VAL A 392 -45.40 -7.20 20.76
C VAL A 392 -44.70 -6.86 19.44
N VAL A 393 -45.38 -7.06 18.33
CA VAL A 393 -44.90 -6.70 16.98
C VAL A 393 -44.60 -5.22 16.89
N ALA A 394 -45.53 -4.35 17.33
CA ALA A 394 -45.34 -2.90 17.32
C ALA A 394 -44.09 -2.49 18.15
N TRP A 395 -43.92 -3.08 19.34
CA TRP A 395 -42.74 -2.82 20.17
C TRP A 395 -41.44 -3.31 19.53
N VAL A 396 -41.39 -4.54 19.01
CA VAL A 396 -40.18 -5.12 18.42
C VAL A 396 -39.79 -4.36 17.15
N PHE A 397 -40.72 -4.11 16.24
CA PHE A 397 -40.40 -3.39 14.99
C PHE A 397 -40.16 -1.90 15.25
N GLY A 398 -40.93 -1.26 16.17
CA GLY A 398 -40.68 0.12 16.56
C GLY A 398 -39.27 0.30 17.16
N PHE A 399 -38.88 -0.58 18.09
CA PHE A 399 -37.52 -0.55 18.65
C PHE A 399 -36.43 -0.74 17.59
N ASN A 400 -36.60 -1.75 16.71
CA ASN A 400 -35.65 -2.01 15.64
C ASN A 400 -35.52 -0.85 14.66
N SER A 401 -36.64 -0.14 14.36
CA SER A 401 -36.63 1.04 13.51
C SER A 401 -35.83 2.19 14.14
N VAL A 402 -36.05 2.45 15.44
CA VAL A 402 -35.26 3.45 16.18
C VAL A 402 -33.79 3.06 16.23
N ALA A 403 -33.49 1.80 16.55
CA ALA A 403 -32.11 1.31 16.57
C ALA A 403 -31.42 1.43 15.20
N LEU A 404 -32.12 1.17 14.11
CA LEU A 404 -31.60 1.34 12.74
C LEU A 404 -31.28 2.80 12.44
N VAL A 405 -32.16 3.74 12.77
CA VAL A 405 -31.93 5.18 12.58
C VAL A 405 -30.71 5.65 13.38
N LEU A 406 -30.60 5.23 14.64
CA LEU A 406 -29.44 5.53 15.48
C LEU A 406 -28.15 4.96 14.88
N ARG A 407 -28.18 3.74 14.38
CA ARG A 407 -27.01 3.08 13.77
C ARG A 407 -26.58 3.79 12.48
N ILE A 408 -27.52 4.19 11.63
CA ILE A 408 -27.21 4.99 10.43
C ILE A 408 -26.58 6.32 10.84
N GLY A 409 -27.17 7.02 11.80
CA GLY A 409 -26.66 8.30 12.31
C GLY A 409 -25.24 8.16 12.90
N GLN A 410 -24.98 7.11 13.66
CA GLN A 410 -23.65 6.80 14.19
C GLN A 410 -22.63 6.59 13.06
N ARG A 411 -22.95 5.72 12.09
CA ARG A 411 -22.09 5.46 10.93
C ARG A 411 -21.77 6.76 10.18
N MET A 412 -22.79 7.54 9.86
CA MET A 412 -22.62 8.83 9.18
C MET A 412 -21.75 9.80 9.98
N PHE A 413 -21.91 9.84 11.30
CA PHE A 413 -21.10 10.71 12.16
C PHE A 413 -19.60 10.37 12.09
N PHE A 414 -19.22 9.10 12.23
CA PHE A 414 -17.82 8.71 12.20
C PHE A 414 -17.21 8.83 10.80
N VAL A 415 -17.96 8.48 9.75
CA VAL A 415 -17.52 8.63 8.36
C VAL A 415 -17.32 10.11 8.02
N ASN A 416 -18.24 10.99 8.45
CA ASN A 416 -18.12 12.43 8.21
C ASN A 416 -16.87 13.04 8.85
N ARG A 417 -16.43 12.54 10.00
CA ARG A 417 -15.24 13.06 10.70
C ARG A 417 -13.93 12.83 9.92
N ILE A 418 -13.89 11.84 9.05
CA ILE A 418 -12.67 11.45 8.30
C ILE A 418 -12.79 11.86 6.84
N TYR A 419 -13.95 11.58 6.20
CA TYR A 419 -14.12 11.67 4.75
C TYR A 419 -15.13 12.74 4.30
N GLY A 420 -15.76 13.45 5.24
CA GLY A 420 -16.74 14.49 4.93
C GLY A 420 -18.14 13.98 4.59
N TRP A 421 -19.06 14.95 4.35
CA TRP A 421 -20.48 14.67 4.21
C TRP A 421 -20.87 13.86 2.97
N SER A 422 -20.14 14.01 1.87
CA SER A 422 -20.41 13.22 0.65
C SER A 422 -20.29 11.72 0.91
N GLN A 423 -19.22 11.30 1.55
CA GLN A 423 -19.00 9.90 1.92
C GLN A 423 -19.96 9.45 3.03
N ALA A 424 -20.27 10.32 3.99
CA ALA A 424 -21.20 10.03 5.08
C ALA A 424 -22.60 9.71 4.58
N LEU A 425 -23.13 10.46 3.60
CA LEU A 425 -24.45 10.19 3.02
C LEU A 425 -24.50 8.86 2.28
N VAL A 426 -23.46 8.53 1.53
CA VAL A 426 -23.37 7.27 0.80
C VAL A 426 -23.12 6.07 1.74
N SER A 427 -22.64 6.31 2.97
CA SER A 427 -22.41 5.22 3.94
C SER A 427 -23.71 4.48 4.30
N ALA A 428 -24.86 5.14 4.32
CA ALA A 428 -26.14 4.51 4.61
C ALA A 428 -26.54 3.40 3.60
N PRO A 429 -26.59 3.64 2.28
CA PRO A 429 -26.81 2.56 1.32
C PRO A 429 -25.66 1.54 1.26
N ARG A 430 -24.41 1.95 1.52
CA ARG A 430 -23.26 1.02 1.59
C ARG A 430 -23.37 -0.02 2.70
N MET A 431 -24.14 0.24 3.77
CA MET A 431 -24.41 -0.76 4.82
C MET A 431 -25.05 -2.04 4.26
N VAL A 432 -25.90 -1.93 3.23
CA VAL A 432 -26.48 -3.10 2.57
C VAL A 432 -25.41 -3.91 1.84
N ALA A 433 -24.55 -3.24 1.07
CA ALA A 433 -23.43 -3.88 0.38
C ALA A 433 -22.47 -4.57 1.37
N GLY A 434 -22.11 -3.89 2.47
CA GLY A 434 -21.28 -4.44 3.54
C GLY A 434 -21.90 -5.68 4.20
N THR A 435 -23.21 -5.68 4.42
CA THR A 435 -23.94 -6.84 4.94
C THR A 435 -23.88 -8.04 3.98
N LEU A 436 -24.07 -7.82 2.67
CA LEU A 436 -23.98 -8.89 1.67
C LEU A 436 -22.57 -9.47 1.55
N VAL A 437 -21.54 -8.61 1.57
CA VAL A 437 -20.14 -9.06 1.60
C VAL A 437 -19.85 -9.88 2.86
N SER A 438 -20.29 -9.39 4.04
CA SER A 438 -20.07 -10.07 5.33
C SER A 438 -20.82 -11.39 5.41
N PHE A 439 -22.04 -11.47 4.87
CA PHE A 439 -22.79 -12.72 4.75
C PHE A 439 -22.05 -13.76 3.88
N ALA A 440 -21.61 -13.35 2.68
CA ALA A 440 -20.87 -14.24 1.79
C ALA A 440 -19.51 -14.66 2.39
N ALA A 441 -18.87 -13.78 3.16
CA ALA A 441 -17.65 -14.07 3.92
C ALA A 441 -17.91 -15.09 5.03
N THR A 442 -19.00 -14.94 5.78
CA THR A 442 -19.39 -15.89 6.83
C THR A 442 -19.62 -17.29 6.27
N LEU A 443 -20.36 -17.41 5.17
CA LEU A 443 -20.58 -18.72 4.52
C LEU A 443 -19.26 -19.36 4.06
N ARG A 444 -18.36 -18.56 3.49
CA ARG A 444 -17.02 -19.03 3.10
C ARG A 444 -16.21 -19.45 4.32
N ALA A 445 -16.20 -18.65 5.38
CA ALA A 445 -15.47 -18.92 6.61
C ALA A 445 -15.92 -20.23 7.28
N VAL A 446 -17.23 -20.41 7.44
CA VAL A 446 -17.80 -21.64 8.01
C VAL A 446 -17.46 -22.85 7.15
N ARG A 447 -17.61 -22.76 5.81
CA ARG A 447 -17.26 -23.86 4.91
C ARG A 447 -15.79 -24.26 5.02
N ILE A 448 -14.87 -23.29 5.02
CA ILE A 448 -13.43 -23.55 5.14
C ILE A 448 -13.11 -24.17 6.50
N TYR A 449 -13.67 -23.62 7.58
CA TYR A 449 -13.40 -24.11 8.92
C TYR A 449 -13.96 -25.51 9.20
N VAL A 450 -15.17 -25.81 8.70
CA VAL A 450 -15.72 -27.17 8.75
C VAL A 450 -14.85 -28.13 7.95
N GLY A 451 -14.39 -27.72 6.75
CA GLY A 451 -13.42 -28.48 5.97
C GLY A 451 -12.14 -28.80 6.74
N TYR A 452 -11.60 -27.80 7.46
CA TYR A 452 -10.45 -27.99 8.37
C TYR A 452 -10.75 -28.99 9.49
N LEU A 453 -11.89 -28.88 10.15
CA LEU A 453 -12.27 -29.81 11.24
C LEU A 453 -12.38 -31.25 10.75
N VAL A 454 -12.88 -31.47 9.53
CA VAL A 454 -13.03 -32.80 8.92
C VAL A 454 -11.70 -33.35 8.43
N THR A 455 -10.96 -32.53 7.64
CA THR A 455 -9.75 -33.01 6.94
C THR A 455 -8.47 -32.89 7.78
N ARG A 456 -8.48 -32.06 8.83
CA ARG A 456 -7.32 -31.66 9.64
C ARG A 456 -6.17 -31.02 8.84
N LYS A 457 -6.41 -30.66 7.57
CA LYS A 457 -5.41 -29.95 6.74
C LYS A 457 -5.33 -28.50 7.19
N PRO A 458 -4.13 -27.93 7.39
CA PRO A 458 -3.97 -26.51 7.74
C PRO A 458 -4.68 -25.61 6.74
N ILE A 459 -5.28 -24.53 7.25
CA ILE A 459 -5.89 -23.51 6.39
C ILE A 459 -4.75 -22.68 5.81
N ALA A 460 -4.64 -22.69 4.47
CA ALA A 460 -3.61 -21.94 3.76
C ALA A 460 -3.81 -20.41 3.89
N TRP A 461 -2.72 -19.67 3.88
CA TRP A 461 -2.75 -18.23 3.79
C TRP A 461 -3.29 -17.81 2.41
N ASP A 462 -4.50 -17.27 2.40
CA ASP A 462 -5.19 -16.78 1.20
C ASP A 462 -4.78 -15.31 0.96
N LYS A 463 -3.65 -15.12 0.23
CA LYS A 463 -3.08 -13.80 -0.03
C LYS A 463 -4.04 -12.93 -0.87
N THR A 464 -4.16 -11.66 -0.50
CA THR A 464 -4.76 -10.60 -1.31
C THR A 464 -3.67 -9.86 -2.10
N THR A 465 -4.00 -9.34 -3.27
CA THR A 465 -3.12 -8.43 -4.01
C THR A 465 -3.25 -7.03 -3.42
N HIS A 466 -2.12 -6.38 -3.18
CA HIS A 466 -2.06 -5.06 -2.57
C HIS A 466 -1.69 -3.99 -3.61
N GLN A 467 -2.04 -2.73 -3.32
CA GLN A 467 -1.72 -1.57 -4.13
C GLN A 467 -1.17 -0.50 -3.21
N PHE A 468 0.02 0.00 -3.51
CA PHE A 468 0.54 1.17 -2.82
C PHE A 468 0.00 2.44 -3.49
N PRO A 469 -0.41 3.47 -2.74
CA PRO A 469 -0.91 4.70 -3.31
C PRO A 469 0.18 5.46 -4.07
N SER A 470 -0.20 6.15 -5.16
CA SER A 470 0.71 7.01 -5.91
C SER A 470 1.11 8.25 -5.07
N ALA A 471 2.25 8.87 -5.42
CA ALA A 471 2.71 10.10 -4.77
C ALA A 471 1.68 11.23 -4.82
N ALA A 472 0.84 11.27 -5.87
CA ALA A 472 -0.26 12.23 -5.97
C ALA A 472 -1.33 12.08 -4.87
N VAL A 473 -1.51 10.87 -4.33
CA VAL A 473 -2.43 10.59 -3.21
C VAL A 473 -1.76 10.84 -1.86
N LEU A 474 -0.42 10.70 -1.81
CA LEU A 474 0.38 10.79 -0.58
C LEU A 474 0.82 12.20 -0.22
N ASP A 475 0.47 13.22 -1.04
CA ASP A 475 0.93 14.59 -0.86
C ASP A 475 2.46 14.77 -0.94
N HIS A 476 3.11 13.94 -1.75
CA HIS A 476 4.52 14.15 -2.01
C HIS A 476 4.67 15.02 -3.28
N GLU A 477 5.27 16.20 -3.13
CA GLU A 477 5.83 16.91 -4.27
C GLU A 477 6.70 15.94 -5.07
N ARG A 478 6.61 15.99 -6.40
CA ARG A 478 7.55 15.26 -7.26
C ARG A 478 8.96 15.67 -6.84
N ARG A 479 9.65 14.75 -6.18
CA ARG A 479 11.00 15.02 -5.68
C ARG A 479 11.92 15.37 -6.83
N ARG A 480 12.78 16.35 -6.58
CA ARG A 480 13.87 16.62 -7.49
C ARG A 480 14.90 15.49 -7.43
N LEU A 481 15.49 15.15 -8.55
CA LEU A 481 16.50 14.08 -8.64
C LEU A 481 17.63 14.26 -7.59
N GLY A 482 18.03 15.50 -7.35
CA GLY A 482 19.06 15.82 -6.34
C GLY A 482 18.64 15.46 -4.91
N ASP A 483 17.37 15.68 -4.57
CA ASP A 483 16.84 15.37 -3.23
C ASP A 483 16.79 13.84 -3.00
N ILE A 484 16.39 13.09 -4.01
CA ILE A 484 16.38 11.61 -3.98
C ILE A 484 17.80 11.08 -3.75
N LEU A 485 18.76 11.53 -4.57
CA LEU A 485 20.13 11.07 -4.50
C LEU A 485 20.81 11.47 -3.18
N SER A 486 20.48 12.63 -2.61
CA SER A 486 20.96 13.05 -1.30
C SER A 486 20.37 12.22 -0.17
N THR A 487 19.07 11.91 -0.24
CA THR A 487 18.39 11.05 0.75
C THR A 487 18.98 9.63 0.75
N TRP A 488 19.40 9.13 -0.41
CA TRP A 488 20.06 7.84 -0.54
C TRP A 488 21.54 7.85 -0.14
N GLU A 489 22.09 9.02 0.28
CA GLU A 489 23.52 9.20 0.51
C GLU A 489 24.38 8.80 -0.72
N ALA A 490 23.79 8.78 -1.89
CA ALA A 490 24.46 8.46 -3.15
C ALA A 490 25.40 9.61 -3.58
N ILE A 491 25.08 10.83 -3.17
CA ILE A 491 25.89 12.04 -3.39
C ILE A 491 25.95 12.87 -2.11
N THR A 492 27.02 13.61 -1.94
CA THR A 492 27.16 14.56 -0.85
C THR A 492 26.48 15.89 -1.18
N PRO A 493 26.10 16.71 -0.18
CA PRO A 493 25.57 18.07 -0.42
C PRO A 493 26.49 18.95 -1.25
N VAL A 494 27.81 18.80 -1.09
CA VAL A 494 28.82 19.57 -1.86
C VAL A 494 28.80 19.15 -3.33
N GLN A 495 28.73 17.84 -3.62
CA GLN A 495 28.63 17.32 -4.97
C GLN A 495 27.34 17.79 -5.65
N LEU A 496 26.21 17.79 -4.92
CA LEU A 496 24.94 18.29 -5.45
C LEU A 496 25.04 19.77 -5.82
N GLN A 497 25.57 20.62 -4.94
CA GLN A 497 25.71 22.04 -5.23
C GLN A 497 26.64 22.29 -6.40
N THR A 498 27.77 21.57 -6.51
CA THR A 498 28.69 21.65 -7.63
C THR A 498 28.00 21.27 -8.95
N ALA A 499 27.25 20.15 -8.95
CA ALA A 499 26.52 19.69 -10.14
C ALA A 499 25.41 20.68 -10.57
N LEU A 500 24.70 21.30 -9.62
CA LEU A 500 23.71 22.33 -9.90
C LEU A 500 24.34 23.61 -10.49
N GLY A 501 25.49 24.00 -10.00
CA GLY A 501 26.27 25.13 -10.58
C GLY A 501 26.68 24.84 -12.00
N GLU A 502 27.19 23.63 -12.28
CA GLU A 502 27.58 23.20 -13.63
C GLU A 502 26.37 23.08 -14.56
N GLN A 503 25.21 22.58 -14.07
CA GLN A 503 23.95 22.55 -14.82
C GLN A 503 23.50 23.95 -15.24
N GLY A 504 23.63 24.93 -14.35
CA GLY A 504 23.32 26.34 -14.66
C GLY A 504 24.16 26.88 -15.83
N ARG A 505 25.45 26.47 -15.89
CA ARG A 505 26.41 26.89 -16.90
C ARG A 505 26.24 26.13 -18.22
N THR A 506 26.12 24.81 -18.19
CA THR A 506 26.17 23.94 -19.39
C THR A 506 24.82 23.60 -19.96
N LYS A 507 23.74 23.79 -19.20
CA LYS A 507 22.35 23.36 -19.52
C LYS A 507 22.22 21.85 -19.69
N GLN A 508 23.20 21.06 -19.28
CA GLN A 508 23.10 19.59 -19.26
C GLN A 508 22.20 19.11 -18.12
N SER A 509 21.64 17.92 -18.25
CA SER A 509 20.84 17.34 -17.17
C SER A 509 21.71 16.95 -15.99
N LEU A 510 21.21 17.14 -14.75
CA LEU A 510 21.93 16.88 -13.51
C LEU A 510 22.54 15.46 -13.46
N GLY A 511 21.75 14.44 -13.85
CA GLY A 511 22.23 13.06 -13.88
C GLY A 511 23.41 12.85 -14.84
N LYS A 512 23.42 13.51 -16.01
CA LYS A 512 24.56 13.42 -16.94
C LYS A 512 25.82 14.04 -16.38
N ILE A 513 25.72 15.16 -15.69
CA ILE A 513 26.87 15.81 -15.02
C ILE A 513 27.45 14.88 -13.96
N MET A 514 26.60 14.29 -13.12
CA MET A 514 27.03 13.39 -12.05
C MET A 514 27.66 12.09 -12.57
N MET A 515 27.12 11.56 -13.68
CA MET A 515 27.70 10.40 -14.36
C MET A 515 29.09 10.74 -14.96
N ALA A 516 29.21 11.87 -15.64
CA ALA A 516 30.45 12.31 -16.27
C ALA A 516 31.58 12.58 -15.25
N THR A 517 31.23 13.07 -14.04
CA THR A 517 32.17 13.26 -12.93
C THR A 517 32.53 11.97 -12.18
N GLY A 518 31.84 10.85 -12.49
CA GLY A 518 32.03 9.58 -11.79
C GLY A 518 31.44 9.56 -10.37
N TRP A 519 30.61 10.54 -10.00
CA TRP A 519 29.96 10.58 -8.68
C TRP A 519 28.74 9.64 -8.61
N LEU A 520 28.20 9.26 -9.76
CA LEU A 520 27.00 8.42 -9.87
C LEU A 520 27.22 7.35 -10.93
N ASP A 521 26.77 6.14 -10.68
CA ASP A 521 26.71 5.06 -11.68
C ASP A 521 25.35 5.02 -12.40
N ASP A 522 25.32 4.33 -13.55
CA ASP A 522 24.12 4.24 -14.43
C ASP A 522 22.95 3.51 -13.74
N GLU A 523 23.23 2.55 -12.87
CA GLU A 523 22.21 1.82 -12.11
C GLU A 523 21.52 2.74 -11.11
N THR A 524 22.30 3.44 -10.28
CA THR A 524 21.80 4.37 -9.27
C THR A 524 21.01 5.52 -9.93
N LEU A 525 21.47 6.03 -11.08
CA LEU A 525 20.76 7.07 -11.82
C LEU A 525 19.41 6.54 -12.36
N ALA A 526 19.39 5.36 -12.97
CA ALA A 526 18.18 4.78 -13.51
C ALA A 526 17.15 4.48 -12.38
N GLU A 527 17.62 4.04 -11.21
CA GLU A 527 16.80 3.85 -10.04
C GLU A 527 16.21 5.16 -9.50
N ALA A 528 17.02 6.22 -9.43
CA ALA A 528 16.56 7.52 -8.99
C ALA A 528 15.52 8.14 -9.95
N ILE A 529 15.70 7.96 -11.26
CA ILE A 529 14.72 8.39 -12.27
C ILE A 529 13.44 7.57 -12.17
N SER A 530 13.52 6.24 -11.96
CA SER A 530 12.37 5.37 -11.72
C SER A 530 11.56 5.84 -10.51
N THR A 531 12.21 6.12 -9.41
CA THR A 531 11.59 6.67 -8.19
C THR A 531 10.95 8.05 -8.44
N GLN A 532 11.67 8.95 -9.14
CA GLN A 532 11.18 10.29 -9.44
C GLN A 532 9.94 10.29 -10.36
N SER A 533 9.93 9.37 -11.33
CA SER A 533 8.88 9.30 -12.36
C SER A 533 7.74 8.34 -12.01
N GLU A 534 7.89 7.55 -10.93
CA GLU A 534 6.98 6.47 -10.54
C GLU A 534 6.79 5.41 -11.64
N LEU A 535 7.77 5.28 -12.52
CA LEU A 535 7.77 4.27 -13.57
C LEU A 535 8.55 3.03 -13.12
N PRO A 536 8.02 1.81 -13.35
CA PRO A 536 8.68 0.59 -12.95
C PRO A 536 10.02 0.40 -13.66
N ARG A 537 10.96 -0.30 -13.00
CA ARG A 537 12.25 -0.68 -13.59
C ARG A 537 12.09 -1.82 -14.60
N ALA A 538 12.96 -1.84 -15.58
CA ALA A 538 13.14 -2.96 -16.49
C ALA A 538 14.62 -3.21 -16.75
N THR A 539 14.95 -4.44 -17.12
CA THR A 539 16.26 -4.84 -17.65
C THR A 539 16.10 -5.13 -19.15
N VAL A 540 17.00 -4.63 -19.94
CA VAL A 540 16.98 -4.83 -21.39
C VAL A 540 18.10 -5.79 -21.77
N THR A 541 17.72 -6.93 -22.38
CA THR A 541 18.67 -7.93 -22.87
C THR A 541 18.51 -8.12 -24.37
N ALA A 542 19.48 -8.77 -25.01
CA ALA A 542 19.38 -9.11 -26.44
C ALA A 542 18.18 -10.03 -26.74
N GLU A 543 17.78 -10.86 -25.78
CA GLU A 543 16.62 -11.76 -25.90
C GLU A 543 15.31 -10.99 -25.89
N THR A 544 15.16 -9.98 -25.01
CA THR A 544 13.95 -9.14 -24.95
C THR A 544 13.73 -8.34 -26.23
N MET A 545 14.77 -8.12 -27.04
CA MET A 545 14.72 -7.38 -28.30
C MET A 545 14.48 -8.30 -29.51
N ALA A 546 14.61 -9.60 -29.37
CA ALA A 546 14.56 -10.55 -30.51
C ALA A 546 13.21 -10.48 -31.25
N ASP A 547 12.11 -10.40 -30.52
CA ASP A 547 10.74 -10.37 -31.06
C ASP A 547 10.36 -9.09 -31.79
N PHE A 548 11.18 -8.03 -31.63
CA PHE A 548 10.92 -6.71 -32.22
C PHE A 548 11.82 -6.39 -33.43
N ARG A 549 12.69 -7.32 -33.83
CA ARG A 549 13.52 -7.18 -35.03
C ARG A 549 12.68 -7.47 -36.26
N GLY A 550 12.71 -6.55 -37.23
CA GLY A 550 11.93 -6.69 -38.45
C GLY A 550 10.45 -6.29 -38.33
N ALA A 551 10.07 -5.71 -37.20
CA ALA A 551 8.68 -5.23 -36.95
C ALA A 551 8.34 -3.92 -37.71
N GLY A 552 9.31 -3.28 -38.35
CA GLY A 552 9.12 -2.06 -39.15
C GLY A 552 9.13 -0.75 -38.34
N PHE A 553 9.33 -0.80 -37.03
CA PHE A 553 9.36 0.36 -36.14
C PHE A 553 10.76 0.71 -35.63
N GLU A 554 11.82 0.09 -36.12
CA GLU A 554 13.19 0.23 -35.62
C GLU A 554 13.67 1.68 -35.67
N ALA A 555 13.33 2.42 -36.75
CA ALA A 555 13.66 3.83 -36.90
C ALA A 555 13.01 4.68 -35.77
N LEU A 556 11.77 4.36 -35.40
CA LEU A 556 11.06 5.02 -34.29
C LEU A 556 11.78 4.79 -32.96
N TRP A 557 12.12 3.55 -32.67
CA TRP A 557 12.78 3.19 -31.40
C TRP A 557 14.16 3.84 -31.26
N ILE A 558 14.94 3.86 -32.33
CA ILE A 558 16.23 4.53 -32.38
C ILE A 558 16.08 6.05 -32.21
N ARG A 559 15.12 6.67 -32.89
CA ARG A 559 14.84 8.12 -32.79
C ARG A 559 14.43 8.51 -31.37
N LEU A 560 13.60 7.71 -30.72
CA LEU A 560 13.11 7.96 -29.36
C LEU A 560 14.12 7.55 -28.28
N ARG A 561 15.17 6.80 -28.64
CA ARG A 561 16.08 6.15 -27.69
C ARG A 561 15.32 5.29 -26.68
N ALA A 562 14.37 4.49 -27.18
CA ALA A 562 13.50 3.62 -26.41
C ALA A 562 13.63 2.19 -26.93
N ALA A 563 13.88 1.23 -26.05
CA ALA A 563 13.98 -0.17 -26.42
C ALA A 563 12.65 -0.89 -26.17
N PRO A 564 11.99 -1.47 -27.19
CA PRO A 564 10.80 -2.27 -26.99
C PRO A 564 11.17 -3.58 -26.27
N ILE A 565 10.45 -3.90 -25.20
CA ILE A 565 10.73 -5.07 -24.35
C ILE A 565 9.53 -5.99 -24.13
N GLY A 566 8.39 -5.66 -24.72
CA GLY A 566 7.17 -6.45 -24.60
C GLY A 566 5.95 -5.75 -25.19
N ILE A 567 4.81 -6.41 -25.06
CA ILE A 567 3.50 -5.88 -25.45
C ILE A 567 2.61 -5.88 -24.21
N GLY A 568 1.97 -4.77 -23.95
CA GLY A 568 1.04 -4.60 -22.83
C GLY A 568 -0.31 -5.31 -23.04
N PRO A 569 -1.14 -5.37 -21.99
CA PRO A 569 -2.44 -6.04 -22.06
C PRO A 569 -3.43 -5.43 -23.06
N ASP A 570 -3.24 -4.16 -23.41
CA ASP A 570 -4.02 -3.39 -24.40
C ASP A 570 -3.45 -3.44 -25.81
N GLY A 571 -2.37 -4.21 -26.03
CA GLY A 571 -1.66 -4.32 -27.29
C GLY A 571 -0.59 -3.22 -27.51
N GLY A 572 -0.43 -2.28 -26.58
CA GLY A 572 0.56 -1.21 -26.65
C GLY A 572 1.98 -1.70 -26.38
N PRO A 573 3.01 -1.07 -27.00
CA PRO A 573 4.40 -1.47 -26.76
C PRO A 573 4.85 -1.11 -25.34
N ILE A 574 5.53 -2.05 -24.67
CA ILE A 574 6.26 -1.77 -23.43
C ILE A 574 7.65 -1.29 -23.82
N LEU A 575 7.98 -0.04 -23.49
CA LEU A 575 9.23 0.61 -23.85
C LEU A 575 10.14 0.82 -22.64
N ALA A 576 11.35 0.31 -22.71
CA ALA A 576 12.41 0.66 -21.79
C ALA A 576 13.05 1.99 -22.23
N VAL A 577 13.05 2.98 -21.33
CA VAL A 577 13.54 4.33 -21.56
C VAL A 577 14.48 4.76 -20.42
N ALA A 578 15.50 5.56 -20.71
CA ALA A 578 16.40 6.09 -19.69
C ALA A 578 15.76 7.25 -18.89
N ARG A 579 14.73 7.86 -19.43
CA ARG A 579 13.90 8.91 -18.82
C ARG A 579 12.50 8.87 -19.41
N PRO A 580 11.47 9.35 -18.70
CA PRO A 580 10.11 9.41 -19.24
C PRO A 580 10.04 10.12 -20.59
N LEU A 581 9.24 9.58 -21.48
CA LEU A 581 8.99 10.18 -22.79
C LEU A 581 8.22 11.51 -22.62
N SER A 582 8.54 12.49 -23.44
CA SER A 582 7.75 13.72 -23.52
C SER A 582 6.36 13.43 -24.15
N PRO A 583 5.36 14.30 -23.94
CA PRO A 583 4.06 14.15 -24.59
C PRO A 583 4.16 13.96 -26.11
N ALA A 584 4.98 14.77 -26.78
CA ALA A 584 5.20 14.66 -28.22
C ALA A 584 5.82 13.31 -28.63
N GLN A 585 6.69 12.74 -27.81
CA GLN A 585 7.28 11.42 -28.07
C GLN A 585 6.23 10.31 -27.89
N ARG A 586 5.35 10.41 -26.88
CA ARG A 586 4.22 9.48 -26.70
C ARG A 586 3.23 9.54 -27.86
N ASP A 587 2.91 10.77 -28.31
CA ASP A 587 2.05 10.98 -29.48
C ASP A 587 2.65 10.38 -30.74
N ALA A 588 3.98 10.48 -30.93
CA ALA A 588 4.67 9.85 -32.04
C ALA A 588 4.55 8.32 -31.99
N VAL A 589 4.72 7.70 -30.81
CA VAL A 589 4.51 6.25 -30.67
C VAL A 589 3.07 5.88 -31.04
N LYS A 590 2.08 6.59 -30.51
CA LYS A 590 0.67 6.31 -30.80
C LYS A 590 0.34 6.50 -32.28
N SER A 591 0.88 7.53 -32.91
CA SER A 591 0.65 7.82 -34.36
C SER A 591 1.22 6.74 -35.25
N GLU A 592 2.41 6.20 -34.92
CA GLU A 592 3.09 5.22 -35.79
C GLU A 592 2.66 3.78 -35.47
N THR A 593 2.36 3.44 -34.19
CA THR A 593 1.99 2.08 -33.79
C THR A 593 0.49 1.86 -33.62
N GLY A 594 -0.30 2.93 -33.51
CA GLY A 594 -1.73 2.87 -33.17
C GLY A 594 -2.02 2.76 -31.66
N PHE A 595 -1.03 2.56 -30.80
CA PHE A 595 -1.18 2.30 -29.38
C PHE A 595 -0.37 3.27 -28.51
N TRP A 596 -0.83 3.51 -27.28
CA TRP A 596 -0.06 4.24 -26.28
C TRP A 596 1.09 3.38 -25.74
N PRO A 597 2.30 3.97 -25.48
CA PRO A 597 3.40 3.22 -24.88
C PRO A 597 3.19 3.00 -23.38
N HIS A 598 3.62 1.84 -22.90
CA HIS A 598 3.84 1.55 -21.49
C HIS A 598 5.33 1.75 -21.19
N GLU A 599 5.66 2.75 -20.41
CA GLU A 599 7.06 3.11 -20.15
C GLU A 599 7.62 2.36 -18.94
N ARG A 600 8.88 1.93 -19.03
CA ARG A 600 9.68 1.40 -17.94
C ARG A 600 11.06 2.01 -17.96
N ILE A 601 11.64 2.27 -16.80
CA ILE A 601 12.99 2.85 -16.70
C ILE A 601 14.05 1.75 -16.75
N ALA A 602 15.04 1.90 -17.63
CA ALA A 602 16.20 1.02 -17.73
C ALA A 602 17.49 1.84 -17.78
N ARG A 603 18.62 1.19 -17.60
CA ARG A 603 19.93 1.83 -17.72
C ARG A 603 20.14 2.36 -19.13
N GLU A 604 20.72 3.57 -19.25
CA GLU A 604 21.01 4.16 -20.56
C GLU A 604 22.00 3.29 -21.36
N SER A 605 22.95 2.64 -20.67
CA SER A 605 23.89 1.68 -21.26
C SER A 605 23.19 0.47 -21.88
N GLU A 606 22.22 -0.14 -21.17
CA GLU A 606 21.44 -1.29 -21.68
C GLU A 606 20.60 -0.92 -22.91
N ILE A 607 19.89 0.22 -22.85
CA ILE A 607 19.08 0.71 -23.95
C ILE A 607 19.97 0.95 -25.17
N THR A 608 21.13 1.58 -24.96
CA THR A 608 22.06 1.88 -26.03
C THR A 608 22.60 0.60 -26.67
N ALA A 609 23.00 -0.39 -25.87
CA ALA A 609 23.46 -1.69 -26.38
C ALA A 609 22.35 -2.41 -27.16
N ALA A 610 21.12 -2.41 -26.63
CA ALA A 610 19.97 -3.02 -27.29
C ALA A 610 19.63 -2.37 -28.64
N LEU A 611 19.60 -1.04 -28.69
CA LEU A 611 19.33 -0.31 -29.92
C LEU A 611 20.44 -0.47 -30.98
N ARG A 612 21.70 -0.68 -30.56
CA ARG A 612 22.79 -1.05 -31.48
C ARG A 612 22.52 -2.38 -32.17
N SER A 613 21.99 -3.37 -31.45
CA SER A 613 21.64 -4.67 -32.02
C SER A 613 20.53 -4.59 -33.10
N LEU A 614 19.70 -3.57 -33.06
CA LEU A 614 18.71 -3.28 -34.11
C LEU A 614 19.34 -2.61 -35.36
N ARG A 615 20.40 -1.81 -35.18
CA ARG A 615 21.09 -1.13 -36.31
C ARG A 615 21.81 -2.09 -37.24
N GLY A 616 22.29 -3.23 -36.74
CA GLY A 616 22.95 -4.23 -37.57
C GLY A 616 22.08 -4.87 -38.66
N ALA A 617 20.77 -4.64 -38.64
CA ALA A 617 19.82 -5.18 -39.62
C ALA A 617 19.37 -4.18 -40.69
N THR A 618 19.56 -2.87 -40.56
CA THR A 618 19.01 -1.88 -41.47
C THR A 618 19.88 -0.62 -41.55
N TYR A 619 20.93 -0.68 -42.33
CA TYR A 619 21.60 0.54 -42.84
C TYR A 619 20.88 1.06 -44.09
N ALA A 620 19.71 1.67 -43.90
CA ALA A 620 19.10 2.50 -44.91
C ALA A 620 19.32 3.98 -44.54
N PRO A 621 19.75 4.85 -45.48
CA PRO A 621 19.89 6.28 -45.25
C PRO A 621 18.54 6.87 -44.85
N ARG A 622 18.51 7.70 -43.77
CA ARG A 622 17.31 8.46 -43.39
C ARG A 622 16.86 9.38 -44.49
N GLU A 623 15.65 9.22 -45.00
CA GLU A 623 15.00 10.27 -45.79
C GLU A 623 14.72 11.46 -44.84
N GLY A 624 15.27 12.65 -45.14
CA GLY A 624 14.98 13.91 -44.48
C GLY A 624 15.87 14.32 -43.28
N ALA A 625 17.00 13.66 -42.98
CA ALA A 625 18.00 14.16 -42.05
C ALA A 625 19.42 14.04 -42.59
N PRO A 626 20.34 15.00 -42.28
CA PRO A 626 21.71 14.89 -42.73
C PRO A 626 22.36 13.63 -42.12
N PRO A 627 23.12 12.87 -42.93
CA PRO A 627 23.80 11.68 -42.47
C PRO A 627 24.78 12.03 -41.36
N LEU A 628 24.91 11.12 -40.37
CA LEU A 628 25.88 11.32 -39.29
C LEU A 628 27.31 11.21 -39.83
N LEU A 629 28.26 11.88 -39.17
CA LEU A 629 29.66 11.86 -39.53
C LEU A 629 30.21 10.45 -39.75
N GLY A 630 29.89 9.54 -38.81
CA GLY A 630 30.25 8.12 -38.91
C GLY A 630 29.68 7.43 -40.16
N ASP A 631 28.45 7.76 -40.54
CA ASP A 631 27.80 7.20 -41.74
C ASP A 631 28.48 7.64 -43.05
N ILE A 632 28.94 8.89 -43.09
CA ILE A 632 29.68 9.43 -44.21
C ILE A 632 31.04 8.74 -44.35
N LEU A 633 31.76 8.58 -43.22
CA LEU A 633 33.06 7.94 -43.19
C LEU A 633 32.98 6.47 -43.62
N VAL A 634 31.97 5.73 -43.16
CA VAL A 634 31.74 4.32 -43.54
C VAL A 634 31.38 4.25 -45.05
N ARG A 635 30.49 5.14 -45.52
CA ARG A 635 30.06 5.18 -46.94
C ARG A 635 31.24 5.47 -47.87
N HIS A 636 32.19 6.30 -47.45
CA HIS A 636 33.41 6.60 -48.20
C HIS A 636 34.50 5.56 -48.02
N GLY A 637 34.25 4.46 -47.28
CA GLY A 637 35.23 3.41 -47.07
C GLY A 637 36.44 3.82 -46.23
N GLN A 638 36.32 4.93 -45.48
CA GLN A 638 37.42 5.47 -44.66
C GLN A 638 37.57 4.72 -43.33
N VAL A 639 36.50 4.03 -42.89
CA VAL A 639 36.44 3.26 -41.66
C VAL A 639 35.37 2.17 -41.79
N SER A 640 35.56 1.04 -41.13
CA SER A 640 34.48 0.04 -41.02
C SER A 640 33.42 0.43 -40.01
N ALA A 641 32.21 -0.07 -40.14
CA ALA A 641 31.11 0.19 -39.18
C ALA A 641 31.47 -0.29 -37.77
N GLU A 642 32.12 -1.47 -37.68
CA GLU A 642 32.56 -2.07 -36.41
C GLU A 642 33.63 -1.18 -35.71
N ALA A 643 34.53 -0.56 -36.49
CA ALA A 643 35.53 0.34 -35.94
C ALA A 643 34.95 1.66 -35.43
N VAL A 644 33.92 2.20 -36.11
CA VAL A 644 33.15 3.37 -35.62
C VAL A 644 32.40 3.00 -34.31
N ASP A 645 31.78 1.85 -34.28
CA ASP A 645 31.04 1.39 -33.09
C ASP A 645 31.98 1.14 -31.88
N ALA A 646 33.14 0.53 -32.11
CA ALA A 646 34.14 0.34 -31.07
C ALA A 646 34.71 1.68 -30.54
N ALA A 647 34.88 2.66 -31.41
CA ALA A 647 35.29 4.01 -31.01
C ALA A 647 34.20 4.74 -30.23
N LEU A 648 32.94 4.60 -30.60
CA LEU A 648 31.80 5.14 -29.86
C LEU A 648 31.65 4.54 -28.46
N ASP A 649 32.03 3.28 -28.26
CA ASP A 649 31.99 2.64 -26.94
C ASP A 649 32.96 3.27 -25.94
N SER A 650 34.12 3.73 -26.43
CA SER A 650 35.14 4.41 -25.62
C SER A 650 34.93 5.94 -25.55
N TYR A 651 34.07 6.50 -26.38
CA TYR A 651 33.88 7.95 -26.50
C TYR A 651 33.15 8.57 -25.31
N ARG A 652 33.77 9.62 -24.75
CA ARG A 652 33.22 10.45 -23.69
C ARG A 652 33.24 11.91 -24.11
N PRO A 653 32.07 12.52 -24.46
CA PRO A 653 32.00 13.87 -25.04
C PRO A 653 32.66 14.97 -24.22
N ASP A 654 32.63 14.82 -22.91
CA ASP A 654 33.17 15.75 -21.92
C ASP A 654 34.71 15.68 -21.78
N ARG A 655 35.29 14.54 -22.15
CA ARG A 655 36.72 14.26 -22.06
C ARG A 655 37.41 14.23 -23.42
N ASP A 656 36.74 13.76 -24.40
CA ASP A 656 37.31 13.41 -25.71
C ASP A 656 37.03 14.47 -26.82
N GLY A 657 36.33 15.55 -26.48
CA GLY A 657 35.98 16.60 -27.43
C GLY A 657 34.93 16.14 -28.45
N ARG A 658 35.05 16.56 -29.69
CA ARG A 658 34.15 16.12 -30.76
C ARG A 658 34.46 14.71 -31.19
N ILE A 659 33.44 13.91 -31.57
CA ILE A 659 33.60 12.51 -31.96
C ILE A 659 34.65 12.32 -33.09
N GLY A 660 34.75 13.27 -34.02
CA GLY A 660 35.77 13.25 -35.05
C GLY A 660 37.19 13.35 -34.49
N GLU A 661 37.41 14.15 -33.45
CA GLU A 661 38.70 14.27 -32.79
C GLU A 661 39.06 12.98 -32.04
N HIS A 662 38.06 12.30 -31.43
CA HIS A 662 38.24 11.04 -30.75
C HIS A 662 38.62 9.93 -31.77
N LEU A 663 37.96 9.83 -32.92
CA LEU A 663 38.28 8.89 -33.99
C LEU A 663 39.72 9.06 -34.48
N VAL A 664 40.17 10.32 -34.66
CA VAL A 664 41.55 10.62 -35.03
C VAL A 664 42.55 10.20 -33.97
N ARG A 665 42.22 10.46 -32.69
CA ARG A 665 43.09 10.13 -31.57
C ARG A 665 43.27 8.61 -31.40
N LEU A 666 42.22 7.83 -31.68
CA LEU A 666 42.27 6.39 -31.72
C LEU A 666 43.00 5.81 -32.92
N GLY A 667 43.39 6.66 -33.88
CA GLY A 667 44.02 6.20 -35.11
C GLY A 667 43.09 5.46 -36.08
N VAL A 668 41.79 5.56 -35.87
CA VAL A 668 40.78 4.83 -36.66
C VAL A 668 40.52 5.52 -37.98
N VAL A 669 40.67 6.88 -38.02
CA VAL A 669 40.45 7.70 -39.22
C VAL A 669 41.47 8.84 -39.24
N SER A 670 41.90 9.28 -40.42
CA SER A 670 42.77 10.42 -40.56
C SER A 670 42.03 11.77 -40.32
N ALA A 671 42.75 12.79 -39.90
CA ALA A 671 42.20 14.14 -39.71
C ALA A 671 41.65 14.72 -41.03
N GLU A 672 42.27 14.40 -42.18
CA GLU A 672 41.84 14.79 -43.49
C GLU A 672 40.52 14.17 -43.88
N ALA A 673 40.34 12.88 -43.57
CA ALA A 673 39.07 12.16 -43.80
C ALA A 673 37.93 12.73 -42.95
N ILE A 674 38.19 13.10 -41.68
CA ILE A 674 37.22 13.80 -40.84
C ILE A 674 36.83 15.15 -41.42
N ALA A 675 37.81 15.98 -41.87
CA ALA A 675 37.54 17.30 -42.46
C ALA A 675 36.70 17.16 -43.75
N ALA A 676 37.02 16.19 -44.60
CA ALA A 676 36.24 15.89 -45.81
C ALA A 676 34.81 15.45 -45.47
N ALA A 677 34.63 14.58 -44.51
CA ALA A 677 33.33 14.09 -44.07
C ALA A 677 32.45 15.19 -43.40
N VAL A 678 33.04 16.11 -42.62
CA VAL A 678 32.35 17.28 -42.04
C VAL A 678 31.89 18.23 -43.17
N THR A 679 32.76 18.50 -44.16
CA THR A 679 32.41 19.35 -45.28
C THR A 679 31.24 18.76 -46.10
N GLU A 680 31.25 17.45 -46.33
CA GLU A 680 30.15 16.76 -47.01
C GLU A 680 28.87 16.75 -46.17
N GLN A 681 28.97 16.60 -44.84
CA GLN A 681 27.83 16.68 -43.92
C GLN A 681 27.17 18.06 -43.98
N ASP A 682 27.97 19.12 -43.93
CA ASP A 682 27.50 20.51 -44.07
C ASP A 682 26.85 20.79 -45.41
N ARG A 683 27.39 20.23 -46.49
CA ARG A 683 26.80 20.31 -47.84
C ARG A 683 25.44 19.65 -47.88
N LEU A 684 25.36 18.40 -47.42
CA LEU A 684 24.12 17.62 -47.39
C LEU A 684 23.06 18.24 -46.48
N ALA A 685 23.47 18.90 -45.38
CA ALA A 685 22.57 19.64 -44.49
C ALA A 685 22.01 20.92 -45.12
N ARG A 686 22.72 21.59 -46.06
CA ARG A 686 22.25 22.78 -46.78
C ARG A 686 21.34 22.46 -47.98
N ASP A 687 21.54 21.29 -48.57
CA ASP A 687 20.78 20.83 -49.75
C ASP A 687 19.45 20.13 -49.36
N MET A 688 19.11 20.09 -48.08
CA MET A 688 17.84 19.59 -47.57
C MET A 688 16.78 20.69 -47.56
N PRO A 689 15.52 20.37 -48.00
CA PRO A 689 14.42 21.34 -48.03
C PRO A 689 13.94 21.80 -46.66
#